data_4da7505ed4b04ae2f88141fb0d7e3c78
#
_entry.id   4da7505ed4b04ae2f88141fb0d7e3c78
#
_cell.length_a   1.000
_cell.length_b   1.000
_cell.length_c   1.000
_cell.angle_alpha   90.00
_cell.angle_beta   90.00
_cell.angle_gamma   90.00
#
_symmetry.space_group_name_H-M   'P 1'
#
loop_
_entity.id
_entity.type
_entity.pdbx_description
1 polymer ?
#
loop_
_entity_poly.entity_id
_entity_poly.type
_entity_poly.pdbx_seq_one_letter_code
_entity_poly.pdbx_strand_id
1 'polypeptide(L)'
;MKLAFFPIHGAAMLAIAATILSTAVVQGQPIVPAPDGTGTTVTPSGDRLNITGGKTSRDGANLFHSFQQFGLTEGQLANFISTPAIRNILGRVVGGNPSIINGLIQVIGGNSNLFLINPSGIIFGPNASLNLPAAFTGTTATNIGFDSGLFNVAGANDYITLIGTPNTFYFNLSQPGSILNAGNLAVMPGQSITLISGTVVSTGSLKAPQGNIIVASVPGKNAVRLSQEGHLLSLEIRVIDGELLAQNGQLSLPLSLPQLLAGAGGNSATGISVNGAGEVVLTAGLRVESGDVAIASSTVNSQNATLSAARNLTLVESQLLTENNLYLLAGDTVRVRDGNNAFRAIAGGNLTIQGNQNIDIFALNYPNPAFQSAGDITLLSNGNVSGDAHFAARGNFSILTLSGNGGSFVSLYDPIISSEGDVRFGDYTGTSLKVEAKGAIAAGDITITGPDTTLLGSADPDAAVLSGSAALILRSGVSTLANAANLPPNVTEGETFFASPGVASGNSIGVGAISTAGGPVILESGGDIALDAIATSGGNITLKAASDIAVTGTLQSTGGSVDITAGNLLTVSGTFTDSNGVNASISSANNGTGGGAITIRHAGSTTTPFIVGDATTNGTTGAITSGSETISPQFAVPVPPSTYTQGNIAIVTSAPSTTPQPTPSPTPQPTPSPTPPPTTAPTPAQTPTTNQPTTTKLTTQNKKHK
;
A
#
# COMPACT_ATOMS: atom_id res chain seq x y z
N MET A 1 -27.10 -33.63 29.77
CA MET A 1 -26.86 -34.77 28.86
C MET A 1 -25.36 -34.86 28.64
N LYS A 2 -24.67 -35.85 29.23
CA LYS A 2 -23.22 -36.01 29.21
C LYS A 2 -22.78 -36.54 27.85
N LEU A 3 -21.86 -35.89 27.15
CA LEU A 3 -21.12 -36.50 26.03
C LEU A 3 -19.70 -36.83 26.48
N ALA A 4 -19.36 -38.08 26.31
CA ALA A 4 -18.13 -38.69 26.74
C ALA A 4 -16.98 -38.46 25.73
N PHE A 5 -15.82 -38.14 26.24
CA PHE A 5 -14.53 -38.20 25.53
C PHE A 5 -14.09 -39.66 25.35
N PHE A 6 -13.71 -40.02 24.11
CA PHE A 6 -12.91 -41.23 23.84
C PHE A 6 -11.53 -40.82 23.32
N PRO A 7 -10.45 -41.32 23.90
CA PRO A 7 -9.12 -41.20 23.32
C PRO A 7 -8.86 -42.39 22.39
N ILE A 8 -8.58 -42.14 21.12
CA ILE A 8 -8.09 -43.17 20.19
C ILE A 8 -6.57 -43.05 20.13
N HIS A 9 -5.89 -44.01 20.78
CA HIS A 9 -4.51 -44.34 20.51
C HIS A 9 -4.44 -45.29 19.32
N GLY A 10 -3.90 -44.80 18.19
CA GLY A 10 -3.60 -45.62 17.02
C GLY A 10 -2.18 -45.35 16.58
N ALA A 11 -1.26 -46.26 16.95
CA ALA A 11 0.08 -46.28 16.40
C ALA A 11 0.00 -46.70 14.94
N ALA A 12 0.28 -45.76 14.00
CA ALA A 12 0.45 -46.07 12.59
C ALA A 12 1.94 -46.15 12.28
N MET A 13 2.36 -47.33 11.83
CA MET A 13 3.71 -47.61 11.33
C MET A 13 4.13 -46.65 10.22
N LEU A 14 5.30 -46.07 10.41
CA LEU A 14 6.00 -45.27 9.44
C LEU A 14 6.57 -46.17 8.34
N ALA A 15 5.89 -46.34 7.23
CA ALA A 15 6.47 -46.89 6.01
C ALA A 15 7.25 -45.77 5.29
N ILE A 16 8.58 -45.77 5.47
CA ILE A 16 9.48 -44.92 4.69
C ILE A 16 9.52 -45.49 3.27
N ALA A 17 8.70 -44.97 2.38
CA ALA A 17 8.91 -45.09 0.96
C ALA A 17 9.99 -44.07 0.59
N ALA A 18 11.23 -44.52 0.42
CA ALA A 18 12.29 -43.76 -0.20
C ALA A 18 11.95 -43.58 -1.69
N THR A 19 11.19 -42.55 -2.01
CA THR A 19 11.10 -42.05 -3.37
C THR A 19 12.44 -41.44 -3.70
N ILE A 20 13.18 -42.10 -4.58
CA ILE A 20 14.37 -41.54 -5.26
C ILE A 20 13.86 -40.34 -6.05
N LEU A 21 14.03 -39.13 -5.48
CA LEU A 21 13.89 -37.87 -6.22
C LEU A 21 15.03 -37.86 -7.23
N SER A 22 14.75 -38.24 -8.48
CA SER A 22 15.59 -37.86 -9.59
C SER A 22 15.59 -36.32 -9.64
N THR A 23 16.67 -35.70 -9.22
CA THR A 23 16.95 -34.31 -9.54
C THR A 23 16.99 -34.20 -11.05
N ALA A 24 15.90 -33.80 -11.68
CA ALA A 24 15.91 -33.39 -13.08
C ALA A 24 16.89 -32.21 -13.15
N VAL A 25 18.07 -32.46 -13.71
CA VAL A 25 19.01 -31.41 -14.06
C VAL A 25 18.29 -30.50 -15.03
N VAL A 26 17.99 -29.27 -14.63
CA VAL A 26 17.46 -28.23 -15.52
C VAL A 26 18.53 -28.00 -16.60
N GLN A 27 18.43 -28.70 -17.71
CA GLN A 27 19.27 -28.42 -18.88
C GLN A 27 18.77 -27.10 -19.46
N GLY A 28 19.52 -26.03 -19.24
CA GLY A 28 19.28 -24.75 -19.89
C GLY A 28 19.30 -24.95 -21.41
N GLN A 29 18.33 -24.35 -22.07
CA GLN A 29 18.33 -24.33 -23.53
C GLN A 29 19.50 -23.48 -24.04
N PRO A 30 20.16 -23.81 -25.15
CA PRO A 30 21.21 -22.98 -25.70
C PRO A 30 20.67 -21.65 -26.23
N ILE A 31 21.51 -20.64 -26.34
CA ILE A 31 21.19 -19.43 -27.11
C ILE A 31 21.45 -19.73 -28.58
N VAL A 32 20.37 -19.80 -29.37
CA VAL A 32 20.43 -20.09 -30.82
C VAL A 32 19.91 -18.90 -31.60
N PRO A 33 20.72 -18.27 -32.49
CA PRO A 33 20.25 -17.20 -33.36
C PRO A 33 19.11 -17.67 -34.27
N ALA A 34 18.16 -16.80 -34.58
CA ALA A 34 17.12 -17.09 -35.57
C ALA A 34 17.64 -16.89 -37.00
N PRO A 35 17.32 -17.80 -37.94
CA PRO A 35 17.74 -17.66 -39.33
C PRO A 35 16.76 -16.77 -40.12
N ASP A 36 16.46 -15.58 -39.62
CA ASP A 36 15.41 -14.69 -40.14
C ASP A 36 15.96 -13.40 -40.79
N GLY A 37 17.25 -13.38 -41.06
CA GLY A 37 17.93 -12.24 -41.70
C GLY A 37 18.26 -11.07 -40.78
N THR A 38 17.96 -11.18 -39.46
CA THR A 38 18.35 -10.16 -38.46
C THR A 38 19.89 -10.09 -38.30
N GLY A 39 20.59 -11.20 -38.59
CA GLY A 39 22.06 -11.23 -38.53
C GLY A 39 22.63 -11.28 -37.11
N THR A 40 21.87 -11.74 -36.17
CA THR A 40 22.34 -12.04 -34.80
C THR A 40 23.37 -13.16 -34.84
N THR A 41 24.47 -13.00 -34.14
CA THR A 41 25.55 -14.00 -34.04
C THR A 41 25.81 -14.30 -32.58
N VAL A 42 25.96 -15.58 -32.25
CA VAL A 42 26.34 -16.04 -30.90
C VAL A 42 27.63 -16.82 -30.99
N THR A 43 28.67 -16.32 -30.33
CA THR A 43 30.01 -16.93 -30.36
C THR A 43 30.36 -17.41 -28.94
N PRO A 44 30.46 -18.72 -28.72
CA PRO A 44 30.89 -19.26 -27.42
C PRO A 44 32.36 -18.95 -27.13
N SER A 45 32.67 -18.64 -25.87
CA SER A 45 34.03 -18.51 -25.34
C SER A 45 34.02 -19.06 -23.90
N GLY A 46 34.19 -20.37 -23.78
CA GLY A 46 33.89 -21.08 -22.53
C GLY A 46 32.42 -20.95 -22.17
N ASP A 47 32.14 -20.60 -20.91
CA ASP A 47 30.77 -20.39 -20.43
C ASP A 47 30.16 -19.04 -20.85
N ARG A 48 30.96 -18.19 -21.53
CA ARG A 48 30.50 -16.91 -22.05
C ARG A 48 29.95 -17.07 -23.47
N LEU A 49 28.75 -16.63 -23.72
CA LEU A 49 28.07 -16.60 -25.01
C LEU A 49 28.04 -15.14 -25.50
N ASN A 50 28.98 -14.75 -26.37
CA ASN A 50 29.04 -13.38 -26.88
C ASN A 50 28.01 -13.19 -28.00
N ILE A 51 27.11 -12.23 -27.81
CA ILE A 51 26.00 -11.88 -28.70
C ILE A 51 26.39 -10.60 -29.44
N THR A 52 26.51 -10.70 -30.77
CA THR A 52 26.93 -9.63 -31.67
C THR A 52 26.07 -9.59 -32.92
N GLY A 53 26.38 -8.71 -33.85
CA GLY A 53 25.57 -8.54 -35.08
C GLY A 53 24.26 -7.86 -34.78
N GLY A 54 23.19 -8.31 -35.41
CA GLY A 54 21.86 -7.72 -35.30
C GLY A 54 21.59 -6.63 -36.34
N LYS A 55 20.43 -5.97 -36.25
CA LYS A 55 20.04 -4.82 -37.08
C LYS A 55 19.93 -3.58 -36.22
N THR A 56 20.24 -2.41 -36.76
CA THR A 56 20.07 -1.12 -36.08
C THR A 56 18.96 -0.31 -36.72
N SER A 57 18.30 0.53 -35.91
CA SER A 57 17.44 1.60 -36.41
C SER A 57 18.22 2.64 -37.20
N ARG A 58 17.53 3.49 -37.98
CA ARG A 58 18.17 4.52 -38.79
C ARG A 58 19.01 5.51 -37.98
N ASP A 59 18.55 5.83 -36.78
CA ASP A 59 19.23 6.73 -35.84
C ASP A 59 20.37 6.04 -35.06
N GLY A 60 20.56 4.73 -35.26
CA GLY A 60 21.59 3.92 -34.57
C GLY A 60 21.33 3.71 -33.08
N ALA A 61 20.20 4.15 -32.54
CA ALA A 61 19.91 4.10 -31.11
C ALA A 61 19.34 2.76 -30.63
N ASN A 62 18.72 1.99 -31.52
CA ASN A 62 18.13 0.69 -31.20
C ASN A 62 18.87 -0.43 -31.92
N LEU A 63 19.22 -1.48 -31.19
CA LEU A 63 19.87 -2.70 -31.73
C LEU A 63 18.90 -3.87 -31.53
N PHE A 64 18.58 -4.56 -32.62
CA PHE A 64 17.63 -5.66 -32.63
C PHE A 64 18.34 -7.00 -32.84
N HIS A 65 18.09 -7.93 -31.93
CA HIS A 65 18.49 -9.33 -32.00
C HIS A 65 17.29 -10.24 -32.16
N SER A 66 17.48 -11.38 -32.81
CA SER A 66 16.47 -12.42 -32.96
C SER A 66 17.06 -13.79 -32.66
N PHE A 67 16.36 -14.53 -31.79
CA PHE A 67 16.80 -15.86 -31.35
C PHE A 67 15.72 -16.90 -31.66
N GLN A 68 16.15 -18.06 -32.12
CA GLN A 68 15.29 -19.25 -32.18
C GLN A 68 15.05 -19.79 -30.78
N GLN A 69 16.07 -19.75 -29.92
CA GLN A 69 16.01 -20.12 -28.50
C GLN A 69 16.92 -19.19 -27.70
N PHE A 70 16.50 -18.89 -26.49
CA PHE A 70 17.29 -18.10 -25.54
C PHE A 70 17.18 -18.73 -24.14
N GLY A 71 18.26 -19.36 -23.69
CA GLY A 71 18.35 -19.95 -22.38
C GLY A 71 19.77 -20.01 -21.87
N LEU A 72 19.94 -20.17 -20.56
CA LEU A 72 21.22 -20.27 -19.87
C LEU A 72 21.15 -21.35 -18.79
N THR A 73 22.19 -22.19 -18.74
CA THR A 73 22.42 -23.04 -17.57
C THR A 73 23.12 -22.28 -16.47
N GLU A 74 23.21 -22.88 -15.29
CA GLU A 74 24.06 -22.37 -14.21
C GLU A 74 25.52 -22.19 -14.67
N GLY A 75 26.11 -21.06 -14.25
CA GLY A 75 27.49 -20.68 -14.64
C GLY A 75 27.61 -20.03 -16.02
N GLN A 76 26.61 -20.18 -16.89
CA GLN A 76 26.67 -19.54 -18.22
C GLN A 76 26.37 -18.04 -18.15
N LEU A 77 26.97 -17.31 -19.12
CA LEU A 77 26.86 -15.86 -19.26
C LEU A 77 26.41 -15.50 -20.67
N ALA A 78 25.25 -14.88 -20.85
CA ALA A 78 24.86 -14.19 -22.08
C ALA A 78 25.43 -12.77 -22.09
N ASN A 79 26.35 -12.50 -23.00
CA ASN A 79 27.10 -11.25 -23.08
C ASN A 79 26.67 -10.45 -24.32
N PHE A 80 25.74 -9.50 -24.16
CA PHE A 80 25.36 -8.58 -25.24
C PHE A 80 26.46 -7.52 -25.45
N ILE A 81 27.00 -7.45 -26.66
CA ILE A 81 28.00 -6.45 -27.02
C ILE A 81 27.31 -5.23 -27.62
N SER A 82 27.41 -4.12 -26.91
CA SER A 82 26.84 -2.84 -27.31
C SER A 82 27.89 -1.82 -27.70
N THR A 83 27.48 -0.61 -28.05
CA THR A 83 28.33 0.57 -28.25
C THR A 83 27.73 1.79 -27.57
N PRO A 84 28.49 2.87 -27.34
CA PRO A 84 27.94 4.09 -26.70
C PRO A 84 26.77 4.74 -27.46
N ALA A 85 26.60 4.46 -28.75
CA ALA A 85 25.49 5.00 -29.55
C ALA A 85 24.17 4.26 -29.31
N ILE A 86 24.21 3.00 -28.85
CA ILE A 86 23.05 2.15 -28.68
C ILE A 86 22.42 2.44 -27.33
N ARG A 87 21.18 2.90 -27.32
CA ARG A 87 20.38 3.16 -26.11
C ARG A 87 19.54 1.95 -25.69
N ASN A 88 19.03 1.19 -26.67
CA ASN A 88 18.18 0.04 -26.40
C ASN A 88 18.63 -1.18 -27.19
N ILE A 89 18.70 -2.32 -26.53
CA ILE A 89 18.89 -3.64 -27.14
C ILE A 89 17.57 -4.40 -26.99
N LEU A 90 16.99 -4.84 -28.11
CA LEU A 90 15.77 -5.63 -28.12
C LEU A 90 16.06 -7.04 -28.64
N GLY A 91 15.99 -8.04 -27.75
CA GLY A 91 16.15 -9.46 -28.06
C GLY A 91 14.80 -10.15 -28.11
N ARG A 92 14.31 -10.50 -29.31
CA ARG A 92 13.10 -11.31 -29.49
C ARG A 92 13.42 -12.79 -29.57
N VAL A 93 12.54 -13.65 -29.04
CA VAL A 93 12.64 -15.11 -29.14
C VAL A 93 11.44 -15.62 -29.95
N VAL A 94 11.72 -16.27 -31.08
CA VAL A 94 10.68 -16.63 -32.09
C VAL A 94 10.40 -18.13 -32.17
N GLY A 95 11.16 -18.98 -31.46
CA GLY A 95 11.09 -20.45 -31.62
C GLY A 95 9.94 -21.14 -30.91
N GLY A 96 9.07 -20.40 -30.22
CA GLY A 96 7.86 -20.96 -29.62
C GLY A 96 8.07 -21.67 -28.29
N ASN A 97 9.29 -21.75 -27.77
CA ASN A 97 9.60 -22.31 -26.46
C ASN A 97 9.86 -21.20 -25.43
N PRO A 98 9.54 -21.40 -24.15
CA PRO A 98 9.89 -20.44 -23.11
C PRO A 98 11.41 -20.28 -22.98
N SER A 99 11.85 -19.12 -22.54
CA SER A 99 13.25 -18.86 -22.17
C SER A 99 13.51 -19.34 -20.75
N ILE A 100 14.41 -20.31 -20.55
CA ILE A 100 14.82 -20.79 -19.23
C ILE A 100 16.21 -20.22 -18.95
N ILE A 101 16.30 -19.30 -18.01
CA ILE A 101 17.49 -18.50 -17.73
C ILE A 101 17.94 -18.81 -16.30
N ASN A 102 19.01 -19.60 -16.14
CA ASN A 102 19.59 -19.94 -14.84
C ASN A 102 21.05 -19.48 -14.73
N GLY A 103 21.42 -18.43 -15.44
CA GLY A 103 22.76 -17.86 -15.50
C GLY A 103 22.70 -16.33 -15.53
N LEU A 104 23.86 -15.72 -15.85
CA LEU A 104 24.03 -14.27 -15.85
C LEU A 104 23.70 -13.67 -17.22
N ILE A 105 22.88 -12.61 -17.24
CA ILE A 105 22.71 -11.75 -18.42
C ILE A 105 23.54 -10.47 -18.22
N GLN A 106 24.37 -10.14 -19.19
CA GLN A 106 25.25 -8.98 -19.15
C GLN A 106 25.16 -8.14 -20.44
N VAL A 107 25.34 -6.83 -20.30
CA VAL A 107 25.58 -5.90 -21.42
C VAL A 107 26.92 -5.19 -21.19
N ILE A 108 27.77 -5.12 -22.22
CA ILE A 108 29.06 -4.41 -22.18
C ILE A 108 29.23 -3.52 -23.43
N GLY A 109 30.12 -2.54 -23.32
CA GLY A 109 30.51 -1.66 -24.45
C GLY A 109 29.63 -0.42 -24.62
N GLY A 110 28.52 -0.29 -23.91
CA GLY A 110 27.61 0.87 -23.94
C GLY A 110 26.72 0.90 -22.74
N ASN A 111 25.96 2.01 -22.57
CA ASN A 111 24.95 2.17 -21.53
C ASN A 111 23.55 1.92 -22.14
N SER A 112 23.24 0.66 -22.41
CA SER A 112 22.05 0.28 -23.16
C SER A 112 21.04 -0.46 -22.27
N ASN A 113 19.77 -0.08 -22.36
CA ASN A 113 18.65 -0.83 -21.81
C ASN A 113 18.55 -2.19 -22.52
N LEU A 114 18.16 -3.22 -21.81
CA LEU A 114 17.93 -4.55 -22.39
C LEU A 114 16.44 -4.94 -22.29
N PHE A 115 15.85 -5.24 -23.44
CA PHE A 115 14.51 -5.81 -23.56
C PHE A 115 14.64 -7.27 -24.00
N LEU A 116 14.17 -8.20 -23.16
CA LEU A 116 14.05 -9.61 -23.49
C LEU A 116 12.57 -9.94 -23.70
N ILE A 117 12.25 -10.40 -24.92
CA ILE A 117 10.86 -10.52 -25.37
C ILE A 117 10.63 -11.96 -25.82
N ASN A 118 9.76 -12.69 -25.09
CA ASN A 118 9.37 -14.05 -25.46
C ASN A 118 7.89 -14.32 -25.17
N PRO A 119 7.01 -14.29 -26.18
CA PRO A 119 5.59 -14.55 -26.02
C PRO A 119 5.25 -15.92 -25.41
N SER A 120 6.15 -16.89 -25.52
CA SER A 120 5.97 -18.24 -24.97
C SER A 120 6.28 -18.34 -23.47
N GLY A 121 6.87 -17.29 -22.87
CA GLY A 121 7.18 -17.24 -21.45
C GLY A 121 8.66 -17.04 -21.15
N ILE A 122 8.96 -16.57 -19.93
CA ILE A 122 10.31 -16.36 -19.42
C ILE A 122 10.40 -16.94 -18.01
N ILE A 123 11.40 -17.76 -17.74
CA ILE A 123 11.68 -18.36 -16.46
C ILE A 123 13.09 -17.95 -16.03
N PHE A 124 13.19 -17.15 -14.98
CA PHE A 124 14.43 -16.87 -14.28
C PHE A 124 14.59 -17.90 -13.16
N GLY A 125 15.56 -18.79 -13.31
CA GLY A 125 15.90 -19.82 -12.31
C GLY A 125 16.60 -19.22 -11.09
N PRO A 126 16.88 -20.04 -10.06
CA PRO A 126 17.47 -19.57 -8.80
C PRO A 126 18.82 -18.85 -8.95
N ASN A 127 19.62 -19.23 -9.96
CA ASN A 127 20.93 -18.64 -10.22
C ASN A 127 20.87 -17.51 -11.28
N ALA A 128 19.67 -17.15 -11.75
CA ALA A 128 19.50 -16.03 -12.67
C ALA A 128 19.90 -14.71 -12.03
N SER A 129 20.70 -13.93 -12.75
CA SER A 129 21.15 -12.62 -12.31
C SER A 129 21.41 -11.69 -13.49
N LEU A 130 21.49 -10.39 -13.19
CA LEU A 130 21.69 -9.32 -14.18
C LEU A 130 22.98 -8.54 -13.85
N ASN A 131 23.76 -8.22 -14.89
CA ASN A 131 24.85 -7.25 -14.83
C ASN A 131 24.69 -6.25 -15.99
N LEU A 132 23.80 -5.29 -15.79
CA LEU A 132 23.39 -4.34 -16.81
C LEU A 132 23.74 -2.92 -16.40
N PRO A 133 24.30 -2.11 -17.32
CA PRO A 133 24.61 -0.70 -17.07
C PRO A 133 23.35 0.19 -17.04
N ALA A 134 22.21 -0.31 -17.54
CA ALA A 134 20.96 0.41 -17.66
C ALA A 134 19.75 -0.48 -17.30
N ALA A 135 18.54 -0.07 -17.65
CA ALA A 135 17.31 -0.74 -17.26
C ALA A 135 17.11 -2.11 -17.92
N PHE A 136 16.37 -2.98 -17.25
CA PHE A 136 15.96 -4.28 -17.74
C PHE A 136 14.44 -4.36 -17.93
N THR A 137 14.02 -4.90 -19.07
CA THR A 137 12.61 -5.23 -19.35
C THR A 137 12.50 -6.67 -19.80
N GLY A 138 11.78 -7.48 -19.06
CA GLY A 138 11.32 -8.83 -19.44
C GLY A 138 9.84 -8.79 -19.82
N THR A 139 9.47 -9.31 -20.99
CA THR A 139 8.07 -9.29 -21.41
C THR A 139 7.67 -10.48 -22.27
N THR A 140 6.39 -10.85 -22.19
CA THR A 140 5.76 -11.83 -23.08
C THR A 140 4.84 -11.17 -24.12
N ALA A 141 5.00 -9.87 -24.34
CA ALA A 141 4.30 -9.14 -25.39
C ALA A 141 4.59 -9.76 -26.78
N THR A 142 3.60 -9.71 -27.66
CA THR A 142 3.72 -10.16 -29.05
C THR A 142 4.31 -9.09 -29.95
N ASN A 143 4.17 -7.82 -29.54
CA ASN A 143 4.69 -6.68 -30.29
C ASN A 143 5.10 -5.55 -29.32
N ILE A 144 6.08 -4.76 -29.74
CA ILE A 144 6.53 -3.57 -29.01
C ILE A 144 6.32 -2.34 -29.89
N GLY A 145 5.60 -1.35 -29.35
CA GLY A 145 5.36 -0.07 -30.03
C GLY A 145 6.47 0.92 -29.81
N PHE A 146 6.84 1.57 -30.91
CA PHE A 146 7.67 2.77 -30.99
C PHE A 146 6.79 3.93 -31.50
N ASP A 147 7.22 5.14 -31.33
CA ASP A 147 6.48 6.31 -31.88
C ASP A 147 6.35 6.24 -33.40
N SER A 148 7.27 5.56 -34.06
CA SER A 148 7.39 5.47 -35.52
C SER A 148 6.98 4.12 -36.13
N GLY A 149 6.60 3.13 -35.34
CA GLY A 149 6.24 1.81 -35.86
C GLY A 149 6.12 0.73 -34.79
N LEU A 150 5.98 -0.51 -35.27
CA LEU A 150 5.74 -1.67 -34.43
C LEU A 150 6.83 -2.72 -34.64
N PHE A 151 7.51 -3.13 -33.56
CA PHE A 151 8.43 -4.26 -33.55
C PHE A 151 7.64 -5.54 -33.29
N ASN A 152 7.56 -6.39 -34.31
CA ASN A 152 6.85 -7.67 -34.23
C ASN A 152 7.78 -8.76 -33.69
N VAL A 153 7.33 -9.55 -32.72
CA VAL A 153 8.09 -10.71 -32.27
C VAL A 153 8.05 -11.81 -33.32
N ALA A 154 6.90 -12.03 -33.95
CA ALA A 154 6.78 -12.95 -35.08
C ALA A 154 6.67 -12.18 -36.40
N GLY A 155 7.33 -12.73 -37.45
CA GLY A 155 7.28 -12.14 -38.77
C GLY A 155 8.38 -11.11 -39.07
N ALA A 156 8.24 -10.42 -40.19
CA ALA A 156 9.21 -9.43 -40.68
C ALA A 156 9.12 -8.11 -39.91
N ASN A 157 10.24 -7.39 -39.85
CA ASN A 157 10.31 -6.05 -39.28
C ASN A 157 11.06 -5.12 -40.24
N ASP A 158 10.59 -3.89 -40.36
CA ASP A 158 11.36 -2.81 -40.96
C ASP A 158 12.15 -2.09 -39.85
N TYR A 159 13.30 -2.67 -39.48
CA TYR A 159 14.14 -2.17 -38.38
C TYR A 159 14.58 -0.72 -38.55
N ILE A 160 14.70 -0.25 -39.79
CA ILE A 160 15.18 1.11 -40.08
C ILE A 160 14.20 2.16 -39.58
N THR A 161 12.91 1.86 -39.62
CA THR A 161 11.84 2.79 -39.18
C THR A 161 11.63 2.79 -37.67
N LEU A 162 12.11 1.81 -36.92
CA LEU A 162 11.90 1.67 -35.48
C LEU A 162 12.84 2.59 -34.69
N ILE A 163 12.57 3.88 -34.72
CA ILE A 163 13.32 4.94 -34.04
C ILE A 163 12.60 5.38 -32.75
N GLY A 164 13.34 6.01 -31.84
CA GLY A 164 12.81 6.45 -30.55
C GLY A 164 12.90 5.38 -29.47
N THR A 165 12.11 5.52 -28.42
CA THR A 165 12.11 4.62 -27.25
C THR A 165 10.92 3.67 -27.30
N PRO A 166 11.11 2.36 -27.10
CA PRO A 166 9.99 1.42 -26.98
C PRO A 166 9.20 1.71 -25.71
N ASN A 167 7.90 1.95 -25.84
CA ASN A 167 7.04 2.38 -24.72
C ASN A 167 5.69 1.66 -24.63
N THR A 168 5.28 0.90 -25.65
CA THR A 168 3.98 0.23 -25.68
C THR A 168 4.15 -1.26 -25.91
N PHE A 169 3.46 -2.08 -25.12
CA PHE A 169 3.52 -3.53 -25.13
C PHE A 169 2.15 -4.09 -25.53
N TYR A 170 2.10 -4.85 -26.62
CA TYR A 170 0.86 -5.44 -27.16
C TYR A 170 0.79 -6.93 -26.90
N PHE A 171 -0.30 -7.41 -26.38
CA PHE A 171 -0.58 -8.81 -26.05
C PHE A 171 -1.73 -9.32 -26.90
N ASN A 172 -1.44 -9.89 -28.06
CA ASN A 172 -2.47 -10.28 -29.04
C ASN A 172 -3.02 -11.69 -28.80
N LEU A 173 -2.35 -12.48 -27.99
CA LEU A 173 -2.78 -13.82 -27.64
C LEU A 173 -3.91 -13.75 -26.62
N SER A 174 -4.91 -14.63 -26.73
CA SER A 174 -6.00 -14.72 -25.74
C SER A 174 -5.49 -15.10 -24.35
N GLN A 175 -4.41 -15.86 -24.29
CA GLN A 175 -3.65 -16.20 -23.07
C GLN A 175 -2.19 -15.87 -23.30
N PRO A 176 -1.71 -14.68 -22.93
CA PRO A 176 -0.31 -14.34 -23.03
C PRO A 176 0.55 -15.23 -22.14
N GLY A 177 1.80 -15.45 -22.53
CA GLY A 177 2.76 -16.21 -21.74
C GLY A 177 3.01 -15.60 -20.36
N SER A 178 3.65 -16.36 -19.48
CA SER A 178 3.90 -15.97 -18.09
C SER A 178 5.39 -15.65 -17.88
N ILE A 179 5.68 -14.85 -16.84
CA ILE A 179 7.04 -14.68 -16.30
C ILE A 179 7.08 -15.32 -14.91
N LEU A 180 8.07 -16.19 -14.71
CA LEU A 180 8.43 -16.74 -13.41
C LEU A 180 9.82 -16.26 -13.00
N ASN A 181 9.96 -15.67 -11.82
CA ASN A 181 11.24 -15.28 -11.24
C ASN A 181 11.51 -16.04 -9.94
N ALA A 182 12.53 -16.88 -9.93
CA ALA A 182 13.11 -17.48 -8.73
C ALA A 182 14.53 -16.94 -8.46
N GLY A 183 15.05 -16.09 -9.34
CA GLY A 183 16.41 -15.55 -9.30
C GLY A 183 16.52 -14.21 -8.57
N ASN A 184 17.75 -13.70 -8.60
CA ASN A 184 18.12 -12.44 -7.96
C ASN A 184 18.29 -11.35 -9.04
N LEU A 185 17.19 -10.76 -9.46
CA LEU A 185 17.24 -9.73 -10.49
C LEU A 185 17.54 -8.37 -9.85
N ALA A 186 18.74 -7.88 -10.09
CA ALA A 186 19.20 -6.61 -9.56
C ALA A 186 19.81 -5.75 -10.69
N VAL A 187 19.52 -4.45 -10.67
CA VAL A 187 20.14 -3.46 -11.56
C VAL A 187 20.93 -2.44 -10.75
N MET A 188 21.75 -1.65 -11.43
CA MET A 188 22.54 -0.59 -10.80
C MET A 188 21.62 0.51 -10.23
N PRO A 189 22.09 1.27 -9.21
CA PRO A 189 21.34 2.40 -8.70
C PRO A 189 20.87 3.37 -9.78
N GLY A 190 19.63 3.85 -9.68
CA GLY A 190 18.99 4.71 -10.68
C GLY A 190 18.43 3.97 -11.90
N GLN A 191 18.61 2.65 -12.00
CA GLN A 191 18.09 1.85 -13.11
C GLN A 191 16.83 1.10 -12.71
N SER A 192 15.98 0.76 -13.68
CA SER A 192 14.66 0.17 -13.44
C SER A 192 14.56 -1.28 -13.91
N ILE A 193 13.67 -2.04 -13.24
CA ILE A 193 13.27 -3.40 -13.66
C ILE A 193 11.79 -3.36 -14.02
N THR A 194 11.48 -3.89 -15.21
CA THR A 194 10.11 -4.02 -15.70
C THR A 194 9.83 -5.47 -16.09
N LEU A 195 8.80 -6.09 -15.49
CA LEU A 195 8.32 -7.42 -15.84
C LEU A 195 6.85 -7.32 -16.22
N ILE A 196 6.53 -7.50 -17.52
CA ILE A 196 5.16 -7.39 -18.03
C ILE A 196 4.79 -8.65 -18.83
N SER A 197 3.75 -9.35 -18.41
CA SER A 197 3.33 -10.61 -19.05
C SER A 197 1.86 -10.93 -18.78
N GLY A 198 1.36 -12.07 -19.29
CA GLY A 198 -0.01 -12.51 -18.97
C GLY A 198 -0.19 -12.88 -17.49
N THR A 199 0.86 -13.33 -16.85
CA THR A 199 0.90 -13.67 -15.42
C THR A 199 2.33 -13.52 -14.93
N VAL A 200 2.55 -12.91 -13.77
CA VAL A 200 3.87 -12.82 -13.16
C VAL A 200 3.88 -13.51 -11.80
N VAL A 201 4.86 -14.37 -11.59
CA VAL A 201 5.13 -14.97 -10.27
C VAL A 201 6.57 -14.72 -9.89
N SER A 202 6.83 -14.14 -8.73
CA SER A 202 8.17 -13.95 -8.19
C SER A 202 8.31 -14.59 -6.82
N THR A 203 9.31 -15.47 -6.69
CA THR A 203 9.77 -16.04 -5.43
C THR A 203 11.23 -15.68 -5.15
N GLY A 204 11.88 -15.06 -6.12
CA GLY A 204 13.20 -14.49 -6.01
C GLY A 204 13.16 -13.02 -5.60
N SER A 205 14.30 -12.32 -5.66
CA SER A 205 14.36 -10.90 -5.33
C SER A 205 14.35 -10.01 -6.57
N LEU A 206 13.75 -8.82 -6.41
CA LEU A 206 13.77 -7.72 -7.37
C LEU A 206 14.39 -6.50 -6.69
N LYS A 207 15.51 -5.98 -7.23
CA LYS A 207 16.24 -4.85 -6.62
C LYS A 207 16.61 -3.79 -7.66
N ALA A 208 16.10 -2.59 -7.47
CA ALA A 208 16.36 -1.41 -8.29
C ALA A 208 16.55 -0.16 -7.39
N PRO A 209 17.66 -0.09 -6.63
CA PRO A 209 17.90 1.03 -5.71
C PRO A 209 17.86 2.36 -6.47
N GLN A 210 17.19 3.38 -5.94
CA GLN A 210 17.01 4.67 -6.61
C GLN A 210 16.36 4.59 -8.01
N GLY A 211 15.81 3.44 -8.38
CA GLY A 211 15.10 3.20 -9.63
C GLY A 211 13.73 2.61 -9.39
N ASN A 212 13.01 2.28 -10.45
CA ASN A 212 11.64 1.80 -10.37
C ASN A 212 11.54 0.29 -10.61
N ILE A 213 10.63 -0.36 -9.91
CA ILE A 213 10.20 -1.72 -10.19
C ILE A 213 8.75 -1.69 -10.67
N ILE A 214 8.52 -2.25 -11.86
CA ILE A 214 7.18 -2.45 -12.41
C ILE A 214 6.98 -3.94 -12.64
N VAL A 215 5.98 -4.50 -11.98
CA VAL A 215 5.52 -5.87 -12.23
C VAL A 215 4.06 -5.80 -12.61
N ALA A 216 3.73 -6.19 -13.84
CA ALA A 216 2.36 -6.10 -14.31
C ALA A 216 1.91 -7.34 -15.04
N SER A 217 0.69 -7.81 -14.75
CA SER A 217 0.00 -8.77 -15.60
C SER A 217 -0.98 -8.05 -16.53
N VAL A 218 -1.04 -8.52 -17.78
CA VAL A 218 -1.88 -7.92 -18.83
C VAL A 218 -2.76 -9.02 -19.42
N PRO A 219 -4.08 -8.86 -19.37
CA PRO A 219 -4.97 -9.84 -20.01
C PRO A 219 -4.76 -9.85 -21.53
N GLY A 220 -5.09 -10.95 -22.17
CA GLY A 220 -4.95 -11.11 -23.61
C GLY A 220 -5.78 -10.09 -24.40
N LYS A 221 -5.33 -9.78 -25.62
CA LYS A 221 -5.90 -8.77 -26.52
C LYS A 221 -5.93 -7.36 -25.94
N ASN A 222 -4.89 -7.00 -25.18
CA ASN A 222 -4.71 -5.68 -24.59
C ASN A 222 -3.32 -5.11 -24.92
N ALA A 223 -3.19 -3.80 -24.78
CA ALA A 223 -1.93 -3.09 -24.85
C ALA A 223 -1.69 -2.31 -23.57
N VAL A 224 -0.42 -2.22 -23.17
CA VAL A 224 0.02 -1.43 -22.03
C VAL A 224 1.03 -0.42 -22.52
N ARG A 225 0.82 0.85 -22.18
CA ARG A 225 1.78 1.91 -22.43
C ARG A 225 2.43 2.33 -21.13
N LEU A 226 3.74 2.44 -21.12
CA LEU A 226 4.52 3.01 -20.03
C LEU A 226 4.89 4.43 -20.40
N SER A 227 4.38 5.41 -19.68
CA SER A 227 4.81 6.80 -19.85
C SER A 227 6.08 7.06 -19.05
N GLN A 228 7.09 7.63 -19.69
CA GLN A 228 8.41 7.88 -19.09
C GLN A 228 8.60 9.27 -18.48
N GLU A 229 7.61 10.13 -18.46
CA GLU A 229 7.80 11.46 -17.87
C GLU A 229 7.44 11.49 -16.39
N GLY A 230 8.46 11.40 -15.59
CA GLY A 230 8.71 12.08 -14.32
C GLY A 230 7.84 11.80 -13.11
N HIS A 231 6.58 11.55 -13.17
CA HIS A 231 5.69 11.36 -12.02
C HIS A 231 4.41 10.62 -12.43
N LEU A 232 4.20 9.45 -11.83
CA LEU A 232 3.10 8.53 -12.08
C LEU A 232 3.22 7.81 -13.43
N LEU A 233 3.70 6.57 -13.34
CA LEU A 233 3.52 5.60 -14.39
C LEU A 233 2.01 5.40 -14.63
N SER A 234 1.47 6.07 -15.63
CA SER A 234 0.14 5.73 -16.10
C SER A 234 0.24 4.40 -16.85
N LEU A 235 -0.12 3.32 -16.18
CA LEU A 235 -0.34 2.03 -16.79
C LEU A 235 -1.68 2.12 -17.55
N GLU A 236 -1.63 2.60 -18.79
CA GLU A 236 -2.80 2.60 -19.66
C GLU A 236 -3.01 1.22 -20.25
N ILE A 237 -3.98 0.47 -19.76
CA ILE A 237 -4.43 -0.79 -20.38
C ILE A 237 -5.52 -0.43 -21.40
N ARG A 238 -5.25 -0.67 -22.68
CA ARG A 238 -6.24 -0.47 -23.77
C ARG A 238 -6.59 -1.80 -24.40
N VAL A 239 -7.88 -2.05 -24.61
CA VAL A 239 -8.35 -3.16 -25.42
C VAL A 239 -7.93 -2.93 -26.87
N ILE A 240 -7.36 -3.93 -27.51
CA ILE A 240 -6.96 -3.87 -28.92
C ILE A 240 -8.17 -4.30 -29.72
N ASP A 241 -8.83 -3.37 -30.41
CA ASP A 241 -9.86 -3.68 -31.39
C ASP A 241 -9.24 -4.51 -32.54
N GLY A 242 -9.90 -5.61 -32.90
CA GLY A 242 -9.37 -6.77 -33.63
C GLY A 242 -8.82 -6.56 -35.05
N GLU A 243 -8.70 -5.34 -35.58
CA GLU A 243 -8.27 -5.11 -36.98
C GLU A 243 -6.77 -4.85 -37.20
N LEU A 244 -6.00 -4.54 -36.17
CA LEU A 244 -4.59 -4.14 -36.36
C LEU A 244 -3.58 -5.30 -36.45
N LEU A 245 -3.98 -6.56 -36.27
CA LEU A 245 -3.03 -7.63 -36.02
C LEU A 245 -3.25 -8.95 -36.80
N ALA A 246 -4.03 -8.92 -37.85
CA ALA A 246 -4.19 -10.05 -38.76
C ALA A 246 -3.08 -10.10 -39.82
N GLN A 247 -1.81 -10.05 -39.41
CA GLN A 247 -0.69 -10.31 -40.32
C GLN A 247 0.35 -11.22 -39.66
N ASN A 248 0.25 -12.52 -40.04
CA ASN A 248 1.34 -13.45 -40.28
C ASN A 248 2.21 -13.91 -39.12
N GLY A 249 1.95 -15.13 -38.72
CA GLY A 249 2.85 -16.00 -38.00
C GLY A 249 2.11 -16.86 -36.99
N GLN A 250 1.98 -18.14 -37.24
CA GLN A 250 1.57 -19.10 -36.21
C GLN A 250 2.66 -19.10 -35.14
N LEU A 251 2.43 -18.34 -34.07
CA LEU A 251 3.12 -18.58 -32.80
C LEU A 251 2.57 -19.86 -32.22
N SER A 252 3.41 -20.76 -31.80
CA SER A 252 3.01 -21.88 -30.95
C SER A 252 2.27 -21.31 -29.74
N LEU A 253 1.23 -22.01 -29.29
CA LEU A 253 0.47 -21.58 -28.12
C LEU A 253 1.41 -21.41 -26.93
N PRO A 254 1.34 -20.29 -26.20
CA PRO A 254 2.16 -20.09 -25.03
C PRO A 254 1.85 -21.17 -24.00
N LEU A 255 2.88 -21.62 -23.29
CA LEU A 255 2.70 -22.58 -22.21
C LEU A 255 1.88 -21.93 -21.08
N SER A 256 0.97 -22.69 -20.51
CA SER A 256 0.28 -22.26 -19.30
C SER A 256 1.25 -22.17 -18.12
N LEU A 257 0.94 -21.38 -17.10
CA LEU A 257 1.79 -21.26 -15.92
C LEU A 257 2.15 -22.61 -15.28
N PRO A 258 1.22 -23.58 -15.10
CA PRO A 258 1.57 -24.93 -14.65
C PRO A 258 2.58 -25.66 -15.55
N GLN A 259 2.46 -25.54 -16.86
CA GLN A 259 3.41 -26.15 -17.81
C GLN A 259 4.79 -25.52 -17.75
N LEU A 260 4.87 -24.19 -17.58
CA LEU A 260 6.12 -23.47 -17.37
C LEU A 260 6.81 -23.93 -16.09
N LEU A 261 6.08 -24.04 -15.00
CA LEU A 261 6.61 -24.47 -13.70
C LEU A 261 7.05 -25.93 -13.71
N ALA A 262 6.29 -26.82 -14.34
CA ALA A 262 6.64 -28.23 -14.47
C ALA A 262 7.90 -28.43 -15.33
N GLY A 263 8.07 -27.65 -16.40
CA GLY A 263 9.24 -27.69 -17.28
C GLY A 263 10.52 -27.11 -16.66
N ALA A 264 10.38 -26.20 -15.72
CA ALA A 264 11.51 -25.52 -15.05
C ALA A 264 12.01 -26.24 -13.79
N GLY A 265 11.49 -27.41 -13.45
CA GLY A 265 11.76 -28.01 -12.15
C GLY A 265 11.17 -27.17 -11.03
N GLY A 266 9.86 -26.87 -11.11
CA GLY A 266 9.11 -26.00 -10.19
C GLY A 266 9.21 -26.32 -8.70
N ASN A 267 9.91 -27.39 -8.32
CA ASN A 267 10.25 -27.74 -6.92
C ASN A 267 11.37 -26.90 -6.33
N SER A 268 12.04 -26.05 -7.12
CA SER A 268 13.13 -25.19 -6.62
C SER A 268 12.70 -23.76 -6.29
N ALA A 269 11.47 -23.37 -6.61
CA ALA A 269 10.96 -22.06 -6.25
C ALA A 269 10.31 -22.15 -4.85
N THR A 270 10.99 -21.67 -3.81
CA THR A 270 10.43 -21.56 -2.46
C THR A 270 9.18 -20.69 -2.49
N GLY A 271 8.08 -21.17 -1.93
CA GLY A 271 6.81 -20.44 -1.89
C GLY A 271 5.80 -20.80 -2.98
N ILE A 272 6.18 -21.63 -3.95
CA ILE A 272 5.29 -22.14 -5.01
C ILE A 272 5.36 -23.64 -5.09
N SER A 273 4.22 -24.29 -5.36
CA SER A 273 4.13 -25.70 -5.73
C SER A 273 3.11 -25.89 -6.84
N VAL A 274 3.21 -27.02 -7.56
CA VAL A 274 2.18 -27.47 -8.48
C VAL A 274 1.53 -28.69 -7.85
N ASN A 275 0.22 -28.65 -7.64
CA ASN A 275 -0.52 -29.77 -7.05
C ASN A 275 -0.75 -30.90 -8.06
N GLY A 276 -1.31 -32.03 -7.61
CA GLY A 276 -1.58 -33.20 -8.46
C GLY A 276 -2.58 -32.95 -9.61
N ALA A 277 -3.33 -31.85 -9.59
CA ALA A 277 -4.21 -31.41 -10.66
C ALA A 277 -3.51 -30.48 -11.67
N GLY A 278 -2.21 -30.15 -11.46
CA GLY A 278 -1.46 -29.23 -12.32
C GLY A 278 -1.73 -27.75 -12.02
N GLU A 279 -2.29 -27.43 -10.86
CA GLU A 279 -2.57 -26.05 -10.47
C GLU A 279 -1.39 -25.48 -9.68
N VAL A 280 -1.06 -24.20 -9.95
CA VAL A 280 -0.03 -23.47 -9.21
C VAL A 280 -0.61 -22.99 -7.88
N VAL A 281 0.05 -23.37 -6.79
CA VAL A 281 -0.36 -23.06 -5.43
C VAL A 281 0.81 -22.40 -4.68
N LEU A 282 0.55 -21.26 -4.06
CA LEU A 282 1.52 -20.57 -3.19
C LEU A 282 1.63 -21.28 -1.83
N THR A 283 2.69 -21.01 -1.08
CA THR A 283 2.95 -21.61 0.25
C THR A 283 1.73 -21.51 1.18
N ALA A 284 0.96 -20.41 1.10
CA ALA A 284 -0.28 -20.22 1.86
C ALA A 284 -1.52 -20.93 1.26
N GLY A 285 -1.35 -21.83 0.29
CA GLY A 285 -2.45 -22.57 -0.33
C GLY A 285 -3.26 -21.78 -1.37
N LEU A 286 -2.82 -20.57 -1.75
CA LEU A 286 -3.51 -19.72 -2.71
C LEU A 286 -3.13 -20.09 -4.15
N ARG A 287 -4.15 -20.20 -5.04
CA ARG A 287 -3.98 -20.52 -6.46
C ARG A 287 -3.55 -19.28 -7.25
N VAL A 288 -2.72 -19.48 -8.26
CA VAL A 288 -2.31 -18.46 -9.24
C VAL A 288 -2.89 -18.81 -10.59
N GLU A 289 -3.59 -17.86 -11.18
CA GLU A 289 -4.26 -18.02 -12.48
C GLU A 289 -3.80 -16.96 -13.49
N SER A 290 -4.25 -17.09 -14.74
CA SER A 290 -3.93 -16.10 -15.77
C SER A 290 -4.49 -14.71 -15.39
N GLY A 291 -3.67 -13.67 -15.55
CA GLY A 291 -4.00 -12.31 -15.14
C GLY A 291 -3.61 -11.98 -13.70
N ASP A 292 -3.07 -12.93 -12.94
CA ASP A 292 -2.60 -12.69 -11.59
C ASP A 292 -1.14 -12.19 -11.55
N VAL A 293 -0.81 -11.46 -10.50
CA VAL A 293 0.55 -11.24 -10.03
C VAL A 293 0.69 -11.86 -8.66
N ALA A 294 1.71 -12.69 -8.47
CA ALA A 294 2.01 -13.31 -7.19
C ALA A 294 3.45 -13.05 -6.78
N ILE A 295 3.64 -12.52 -5.58
CA ILE A 295 4.95 -12.27 -4.97
C ILE A 295 4.98 -13.08 -3.67
N ALA A 296 5.81 -14.12 -3.60
CA ALA A 296 5.83 -15.04 -2.47
C ALA A 296 7.25 -15.28 -1.97
N SER A 297 7.46 -15.14 -0.67
CA SER A 297 8.77 -15.28 0.00
C SER A 297 9.89 -14.45 -0.69
N SER A 298 9.51 -13.29 -1.19
CA SER A 298 10.30 -12.45 -2.11
C SER A 298 10.65 -11.11 -1.46
N THR A 299 11.73 -10.50 -1.95
CA THR A 299 12.09 -9.13 -1.58
C THR A 299 11.98 -8.22 -2.80
N VAL A 300 11.23 -7.13 -2.65
CA VAL A 300 11.14 -6.04 -3.63
C VAL A 300 11.74 -4.79 -2.99
N ASN A 301 12.81 -4.24 -3.58
CA ASN A 301 13.50 -3.06 -3.07
C ASN A 301 13.80 -2.08 -4.21
N SER A 302 13.29 -0.84 -4.11
CA SER A 302 13.42 0.17 -5.17
C SER A 302 13.11 1.57 -4.64
N GLN A 303 13.30 2.59 -5.48
CA GLN A 303 12.79 3.93 -5.18
C GLN A 303 11.26 3.95 -5.20
N ASN A 304 10.65 3.48 -6.30
CA ASN A 304 9.20 3.27 -6.38
C ASN A 304 8.92 1.86 -6.88
N ALA A 305 7.83 1.27 -6.41
CA ALA A 305 7.34 -0.01 -6.93
C ALA A 305 5.87 0.07 -7.32
N THR A 306 5.54 -0.53 -8.47
CA THR A 306 4.17 -0.76 -8.91
C THR A 306 3.99 -2.24 -9.19
N LEU A 307 3.17 -2.90 -8.38
CA LEU A 307 2.75 -4.28 -8.58
C LEU A 307 1.28 -4.24 -9.01
N SER A 308 1.02 -4.56 -10.27
CA SER A 308 -0.31 -4.41 -10.88
C SER A 308 -0.81 -5.71 -11.48
N ALA A 309 -1.89 -6.23 -10.98
CA ALA A 309 -2.54 -7.42 -11.50
C ALA A 309 -3.83 -7.07 -12.27
N ALA A 310 -4.00 -7.69 -13.43
CA ALA A 310 -5.26 -7.58 -14.17
C ALA A 310 -6.43 -8.21 -13.39
N ARG A 311 -6.13 -9.22 -12.58
CA ARG A 311 -7.07 -9.91 -11.70
C ARG A 311 -6.67 -9.77 -10.24
N ASN A 312 -5.95 -10.75 -9.69
CA ASN A 312 -5.56 -10.77 -8.29
C ASN A 312 -4.07 -10.46 -8.11
N LEU A 313 -3.77 -9.57 -7.18
CA LEU A 313 -2.43 -9.39 -6.65
C LEU A 313 -2.33 -10.15 -5.33
N THR A 314 -1.46 -11.15 -5.29
CA THR A 314 -1.27 -12.00 -4.10
C THR A 314 0.15 -11.83 -3.57
N LEU A 315 0.26 -11.44 -2.31
CA LEU A 315 1.50 -11.17 -1.60
C LEU A 315 1.60 -12.10 -0.40
N VAL A 316 2.61 -12.96 -0.36
CA VAL A 316 2.79 -13.95 0.70
C VAL A 316 4.19 -13.85 1.27
N GLU A 317 4.34 -13.74 2.60
CA GLU A 317 5.64 -13.77 3.30
C GLU A 317 6.70 -12.85 2.69
N SER A 318 6.31 -11.76 2.06
CA SER A 318 7.20 -10.94 1.24
C SER A 318 7.57 -9.63 1.91
N GLN A 319 8.75 -9.11 1.55
CA GLN A 319 9.29 -7.85 2.07
C GLN A 319 9.30 -6.81 0.94
N LEU A 320 8.39 -5.86 0.99
CA LEU A 320 8.28 -4.75 0.04
C LEU A 320 8.84 -3.49 0.69
N LEU A 321 9.90 -2.94 0.12
CA LEU A 321 10.58 -1.76 0.64
C LEU A 321 10.81 -0.76 -0.49
N THR A 322 10.21 0.42 -0.37
CA THR A 322 10.45 1.51 -1.32
C THR A 322 10.99 2.75 -0.62
N GLU A 323 11.92 3.44 -1.27
CA GLU A 323 12.44 4.73 -0.79
C GLU A 323 11.38 5.83 -0.92
N ASN A 324 10.42 5.65 -1.84
CA ASN A 324 9.31 6.56 -2.10
C ASN A 324 7.98 5.79 -2.16
N ASN A 325 7.23 5.83 -3.26
CA ASN A 325 5.86 5.31 -3.32
C ASN A 325 5.79 3.80 -3.59
N LEU A 326 4.81 3.15 -3.00
CA LEU A 326 4.45 1.75 -3.23
C LEU A 326 2.99 1.64 -3.66
N TYR A 327 2.76 1.06 -4.85
CA TYR A 327 1.44 0.83 -5.42
C TYR A 327 1.17 -0.66 -5.56
N LEU A 328 0.13 -1.15 -4.90
CA LEU A 328 -0.34 -2.53 -4.91
C LEU A 328 -1.75 -2.55 -5.52
N LEU A 329 -1.85 -2.92 -6.80
CA LEU A 329 -3.05 -2.71 -7.61
C LEU A 329 -3.60 -4.04 -8.14
N ALA A 330 -4.91 -4.25 -8.03
CA ALA A 330 -5.59 -5.41 -8.59
C ALA A 330 -6.92 -5.03 -9.24
N GLY A 331 -7.21 -5.60 -10.41
CA GLY A 331 -8.51 -5.49 -11.06
C GLY A 331 -9.62 -6.14 -10.24
N ASP A 332 -9.30 -7.22 -9.52
CA ASP A 332 -10.23 -7.89 -8.60
C ASP A 332 -9.79 -7.68 -7.15
N THR A 333 -8.91 -8.52 -6.64
CA THR A 333 -8.59 -8.58 -5.20
C THR A 333 -7.09 -8.44 -4.95
N VAL A 334 -6.73 -7.57 -3.98
CA VAL A 334 -5.41 -7.62 -3.35
C VAL A 334 -5.47 -8.53 -2.15
N ARG A 335 -4.63 -9.58 -2.13
CA ARG A 335 -4.47 -10.51 -1.02
C ARG A 335 -3.11 -10.40 -0.39
N VAL A 336 -3.07 -10.33 0.94
CA VAL A 336 -1.84 -10.34 1.72
C VAL A 336 -1.91 -11.44 2.77
N ARG A 337 -0.86 -12.25 2.86
CA ARG A 337 -0.79 -13.36 3.83
C ARG A 337 0.59 -13.42 4.47
N ASP A 338 0.59 -13.55 5.76
CA ASP A 338 1.69 -14.15 6.49
C ASP A 338 1.67 -15.68 6.36
N GLY A 339 2.80 -16.31 6.60
CA GLY A 339 2.94 -17.74 6.69
C GLY A 339 3.97 -18.08 7.77
N ASN A 340 5.02 -18.81 7.40
CA ASN A 340 6.15 -19.06 8.32
C ASN A 340 6.97 -17.77 8.56
N ASN A 341 6.96 -16.86 7.60
CA ASN A 341 7.62 -15.55 7.68
C ASN A 341 6.59 -14.43 7.65
N ALA A 342 6.90 -13.33 8.32
CA ALA A 342 6.07 -12.15 8.34
C ALA A 342 6.07 -11.42 6.98
N PHE A 343 4.93 -10.88 6.60
CA PHE A 343 4.80 -9.91 5.51
C PHE A 343 5.16 -8.50 6.00
N ARG A 344 5.77 -7.70 5.13
CA ARG A 344 6.02 -6.27 5.37
C ARG A 344 5.85 -5.46 4.09
N ALA A 345 5.19 -4.32 4.21
CA ALA A 345 5.13 -3.28 3.17
C ALA A 345 5.50 -1.93 3.79
N ILE A 346 6.63 -1.37 3.37
CA ILE A 346 7.16 -0.10 3.89
C ILE A 346 7.42 0.83 2.71
N ALA A 347 6.80 2.01 2.74
CA ALA A 347 6.99 3.07 1.77
C ALA A 347 7.61 4.31 2.42
N GLY A 348 8.70 4.84 1.86
CA GLY A 348 9.26 6.13 2.25
C GLY A 348 8.41 7.33 1.76
N GLY A 349 7.44 7.10 0.89
CA GLY A 349 6.39 8.01 0.45
C GLY A 349 5.01 7.45 0.81
N ASN A 350 4.10 7.46 -0.15
CA ASN A 350 2.74 6.94 0.01
C ASN A 350 2.65 5.44 -0.29
N LEU A 351 1.78 4.76 0.44
CA LEU A 351 1.38 3.39 0.21
C LEU A 351 -0.07 3.34 -0.26
N THR A 352 -0.29 2.89 -1.49
CA THR A 352 -1.64 2.71 -2.05
C THR A 352 -1.91 1.24 -2.30
N ILE A 353 -3.00 0.73 -1.76
CA ILE A 353 -3.49 -0.64 -1.97
C ILE A 353 -4.88 -0.52 -2.62
N GLN A 354 -5.01 -0.98 -3.85
CA GLN A 354 -6.29 -0.94 -4.57
C GLN A 354 -6.69 -2.32 -5.06
N GLY A 355 -7.80 -2.83 -4.56
CA GLY A 355 -8.49 -4.00 -5.09
C GLY A 355 -9.90 -3.59 -5.50
N ASN A 356 -10.20 -3.57 -6.82
CA ASN A 356 -11.47 -3.00 -7.30
C ASN A 356 -12.69 -3.71 -6.70
N GLN A 357 -12.57 -5.02 -6.41
CA GLN A 357 -13.62 -5.80 -5.78
C GLN A 357 -13.41 -5.95 -4.27
N ASN A 358 -12.18 -6.33 -3.84
CA ASN A 358 -11.90 -6.54 -2.42
C ASN A 358 -10.42 -6.28 -2.08
N ILE A 359 -10.16 -6.03 -0.81
CA ILE A 359 -8.85 -6.11 -0.18
C ILE A 359 -8.96 -7.11 0.96
N ASP A 360 -8.04 -8.08 1.01
CA ASP A 360 -8.06 -9.21 1.94
C ASP A 360 -6.67 -9.40 2.56
N ILE A 361 -6.46 -8.79 3.73
CA ILE A 361 -5.19 -8.72 4.45
C ILE A 361 -5.24 -9.57 5.70
N PHE A 362 -4.23 -10.42 5.87
CA PHE A 362 -3.95 -11.17 7.09
C PHE A 362 -2.43 -11.15 7.31
N ALA A 363 -1.93 -10.24 8.18
CA ALA A 363 -0.52 -9.97 8.37
C ALA A 363 -0.24 -9.63 9.86
N LEU A 364 -0.24 -10.66 10.72
CA LEU A 364 -0.16 -10.55 12.17
C LEU A 364 1.18 -11.02 12.77
N ASN A 365 2.05 -11.64 11.96
CA ASN A 365 3.29 -12.27 12.46
C ASN A 365 4.47 -11.30 12.64
N TYR A 366 4.26 -10.01 12.46
CA TYR A 366 5.32 -9.01 12.58
C TYR A 366 5.13 -8.18 13.85
N PRO A 367 6.16 -8.03 14.72
CA PRO A 367 6.01 -7.35 16.00
C PRO A 367 5.78 -5.83 15.89
N ASN A 368 6.06 -5.24 14.72
CA ASN A 368 5.80 -3.84 14.41
C ASN A 368 4.65 -3.77 13.38
N PRO A 369 4.10 -2.59 13.08
CA PRO A 369 3.10 -2.48 12.03
C PRO A 369 3.57 -3.10 10.71
N ALA A 370 2.77 -4.00 10.13
CA ALA A 370 3.10 -4.69 8.88
C ALA A 370 3.07 -3.74 7.68
N PHE A 371 2.21 -2.72 7.75
CA PHE A 371 2.08 -1.68 6.73
C PHE A 371 2.52 -0.33 7.30
N GLN A 372 3.55 0.26 6.70
CA GLN A 372 4.10 1.52 7.17
C GLN A 372 4.37 2.47 6.01
N SER A 373 4.14 3.77 6.23
CA SER A 373 4.46 4.81 5.25
C SER A 373 5.01 6.06 5.93
N ALA A 374 5.91 6.78 5.24
CA ALA A 374 6.29 8.12 5.63
C ALA A 374 5.26 9.18 5.16
N GLY A 375 4.41 8.83 4.20
CA GLY A 375 3.27 9.59 3.72
C GLY A 375 1.95 8.94 4.12
N ASP A 376 0.98 9.00 3.22
CA ASP A 376 -0.35 8.44 3.42
C ASP A 376 -0.38 6.92 3.20
N ILE A 377 -1.30 6.25 3.88
CA ILE A 377 -1.75 4.89 3.57
C ILE A 377 -3.18 4.99 3.07
N THR A 378 -3.42 4.52 1.85
CA THR A 378 -4.76 4.52 1.25
C THR A 378 -5.13 3.12 0.75
N LEU A 379 -6.25 2.59 1.25
CA LEU A 379 -6.86 1.37 0.79
C LEU A 379 -8.12 1.71 -0.02
N LEU A 380 -8.20 1.25 -1.26
CA LEU A 380 -9.28 1.58 -2.21
C LEU A 380 -10.00 0.31 -2.65
N SER A 381 -11.30 0.21 -2.38
CA SER A 381 -12.14 -0.91 -2.84
C SER A 381 -13.61 -0.54 -2.91
N ASN A 382 -14.34 -1.08 -3.90
CA ASN A 382 -15.80 -0.99 -3.92
C ASN A 382 -16.46 -2.10 -3.10
N GLY A 383 -15.73 -3.15 -2.76
CA GLY A 383 -16.17 -4.21 -1.86
C GLY A 383 -15.61 -4.06 -0.45
N ASN A 384 -15.54 -5.16 0.28
CA ASN A 384 -15.04 -5.15 1.65
C ASN A 384 -13.51 -5.01 1.69
N VAL A 385 -13.02 -4.22 2.62
CA VAL A 385 -11.63 -4.20 3.05
C VAL A 385 -11.54 -5.02 4.33
N SER A 386 -11.01 -6.25 4.23
CA SER A 386 -10.63 -7.06 5.39
C SER A 386 -9.19 -6.72 5.76
N GLY A 387 -8.97 -6.22 6.97
CA GLY A 387 -7.69 -5.67 7.38
C GLY A 387 -7.23 -6.18 8.74
N ASP A 388 -6.87 -7.47 8.82
CA ASP A 388 -6.25 -8.06 9.99
C ASP A 388 -4.75 -7.75 9.97
N ALA A 389 -4.37 -6.56 10.41
CA ALA A 389 -3.00 -6.07 10.45
C ALA A 389 -2.89 -4.77 11.26
N HIS A 390 -1.65 -4.43 11.65
CA HIS A 390 -1.31 -3.11 12.17
C HIS A 390 -0.85 -2.19 11.03
N PHE A 391 -1.42 -0.98 11.00
CA PHE A 391 -1.13 0.07 10.03
C PHE A 391 -0.54 1.29 10.73
N ALA A 392 0.54 1.85 10.19
CA ALA A 392 1.14 3.07 10.72
C ALA A 392 1.51 4.05 9.60
N ALA A 393 0.84 5.18 9.53
CA ALA A 393 1.09 6.26 8.57
C ALA A 393 1.68 7.49 9.27
N ARG A 394 2.70 8.12 8.66
CA ARG A 394 3.10 9.47 9.08
C ARG A 394 2.22 10.56 8.45
N GLY A 395 1.53 10.25 7.34
CA GLY A 395 0.45 11.04 6.77
C GLY A 395 -0.92 10.57 7.26
N ASN A 396 -1.92 10.66 6.40
CA ASN A 396 -3.28 10.19 6.64
C ASN A 396 -3.41 8.67 6.44
N PHE A 397 -4.37 8.08 7.12
CA PHE A 397 -4.83 6.72 6.84
C PHE A 397 -6.27 6.77 6.32
N SER A 398 -6.52 6.12 5.18
CA SER A 398 -7.86 6.13 4.59
C SER A 398 -8.26 4.77 4.02
N ILE A 399 -9.50 4.34 4.30
CA ILE A 399 -10.18 3.26 3.59
C ILE A 399 -11.33 3.87 2.83
N LEU A 400 -11.27 3.81 1.50
CA LEU A 400 -12.21 4.50 0.62
C LEU A 400 -12.76 3.55 -0.46
N THR A 401 -13.95 3.87 -0.94
CA THR A 401 -14.45 3.34 -2.21
C THR A 401 -13.69 3.96 -3.38
N LEU A 402 -13.77 3.41 -4.58
CA LEU A 402 -13.17 3.99 -5.79
C LEU A 402 -13.76 5.37 -6.14
N SER A 403 -14.94 5.71 -5.62
CA SER A 403 -15.54 7.05 -5.75
C SER A 403 -15.09 8.04 -4.67
N GLY A 404 -14.22 7.63 -3.72
CA GLY A 404 -13.66 8.49 -2.67
C GLY A 404 -14.53 8.63 -1.41
N ASN A 405 -15.63 7.89 -1.29
CA ASN A 405 -16.41 7.81 -0.05
C ASN A 405 -15.74 6.87 0.95
N GLY A 406 -16.13 6.91 2.23
CA GLY A 406 -15.69 5.94 3.24
C GLY A 406 -16.02 4.52 2.80
N GLY A 407 -15.01 3.64 2.80
CA GLY A 407 -15.13 2.23 2.42
C GLY A 407 -15.45 1.33 3.63
N SER A 408 -16.18 0.24 3.41
CA SER A 408 -16.48 -0.75 4.46
C SER A 408 -15.22 -1.45 4.95
N PHE A 409 -15.05 -1.49 6.26
CA PHE A 409 -13.90 -2.09 6.93
C PHE A 409 -14.35 -3.26 7.79
N VAL A 410 -13.72 -4.41 7.63
CA VAL A 410 -13.98 -5.59 8.47
C VAL A 410 -12.66 -6.14 9.01
N SER A 411 -12.68 -6.65 10.23
CA SER A 411 -11.54 -7.37 10.79
C SER A 411 -12.03 -8.46 11.75
N LEU A 412 -11.45 -9.63 11.64
CA LEU A 412 -11.81 -10.79 12.48
C LEU A 412 -10.81 -11.03 13.62
N TYR A 413 -9.62 -10.39 13.53
CA TYR A 413 -8.52 -10.68 14.45
C TYR A 413 -7.91 -9.44 15.09
N ASP A 414 -7.20 -8.58 14.36
CA ASP A 414 -6.36 -7.55 14.97
C ASP A 414 -6.23 -6.29 14.10
N PRO A 415 -7.11 -5.31 14.26
CA PRO A 415 -6.97 -4.03 13.58
C PRO A 415 -6.45 -2.95 14.54
N ILE A 416 -5.19 -2.54 14.37
CA ILE A 416 -4.64 -1.33 14.99
C ILE A 416 -4.26 -0.33 13.90
N ILE A 417 -4.81 0.88 14.01
CA ILE A 417 -4.53 1.97 13.07
C ILE A 417 -3.89 3.13 13.82
N SER A 418 -2.72 3.56 13.35
CA SER A 418 -1.99 4.71 13.89
C SER A 418 -1.64 5.69 12.76
N SER A 419 -1.97 6.98 12.93
CA SER A 419 -1.75 8.02 11.92
C SER A 419 -1.23 9.30 12.55
N GLU A 420 -0.21 9.91 11.93
CA GLU A 420 0.20 11.28 12.30
C GLU A 420 -0.71 12.36 11.67
N GLY A 421 -1.50 12.00 10.66
CA GLY A 421 -2.57 12.81 10.07
C GLY A 421 -3.95 12.37 10.55
N ASP A 422 -4.92 12.48 9.65
CA ASP A 422 -6.31 12.08 9.87
C ASP A 422 -6.51 10.59 9.58
N VAL A 423 -7.55 10.01 10.18
CA VAL A 423 -8.02 8.65 9.88
C VAL A 423 -9.45 8.71 9.35
N ARG A 424 -9.69 8.05 8.20
CA ARG A 424 -11.01 8.00 7.59
C ARG A 424 -11.36 6.61 7.05
N PHE A 425 -12.55 6.10 7.42
CA PHE A 425 -13.13 4.88 6.86
C PHE A 425 -14.68 4.97 6.90
N GLY A 426 -15.38 4.02 6.31
CA GLY A 426 -16.83 3.89 6.39
C GLY A 426 -17.25 3.09 7.62
N ASP A 427 -18.20 2.16 7.44
CA ASP A 427 -18.66 1.30 8.51
C ASP A 427 -17.60 0.27 8.89
N TYR A 428 -17.51 -0.05 10.18
CA TYR A 428 -16.66 -1.11 10.72
C TYR A 428 -17.48 -2.22 11.35
N THR A 429 -17.12 -3.46 11.06
CA THR A 429 -17.64 -4.63 11.77
C THR A 429 -16.51 -5.61 12.05
N GLY A 430 -16.28 -5.96 13.31
CA GLY A 430 -15.20 -6.88 13.64
C GLY A 430 -14.94 -7.05 15.12
N THR A 431 -13.72 -7.52 15.41
CA THR A 431 -13.20 -7.59 16.78
C THR A 431 -12.88 -6.22 17.33
N SER A 432 -12.34 -6.15 18.55
CA SER A 432 -11.90 -4.90 19.17
C SER A 432 -11.07 -4.06 18.22
N LEU A 433 -11.33 -2.75 18.17
CA LEU A 433 -10.67 -1.79 17.28
C LEU A 433 -9.97 -0.72 18.09
N LYS A 434 -8.72 -0.43 17.74
CA LYS A 434 -7.97 0.71 18.24
C LYS A 434 -7.57 1.62 17.08
N VAL A 435 -7.90 2.92 17.21
CA VAL A 435 -7.47 3.97 16.27
C VAL A 435 -6.86 5.13 17.06
N GLU A 436 -5.61 5.48 16.74
CA GLU A 436 -4.94 6.66 17.27
C GLU A 436 -4.55 7.59 16.12
N ALA A 437 -4.90 8.86 16.21
CA ALA A 437 -4.59 9.89 15.23
C ALA A 437 -4.08 11.17 15.92
N LYS A 438 -3.04 11.80 15.36
CA LYS A 438 -2.70 13.18 15.75
C LYS A 438 -3.72 14.17 15.18
N GLY A 439 -4.38 13.79 14.07
CA GLY A 439 -5.47 14.50 13.43
C GLY A 439 -6.86 14.06 13.89
N ALA A 440 -7.83 14.27 13.02
CA ALA A 440 -9.23 13.88 13.21
C ALA A 440 -9.45 12.38 12.89
N ILE A 441 -10.51 11.82 13.48
CA ILE A 441 -11.00 10.48 13.14
C ILE A 441 -12.43 10.63 12.61
N ALA A 442 -12.68 10.09 11.39
CA ALA A 442 -14.01 10.06 10.78
C ALA A 442 -14.35 8.64 10.34
N ALA A 443 -15.44 8.09 10.85
CA ALA A 443 -15.93 6.76 10.49
C ALA A 443 -17.46 6.73 10.36
N GLY A 444 -17.98 5.68 9.72
CA GLY A 444 -19.40 5.34 9.71
C GLY A 444 -19.84 4.66 11.01
N ASP A 445 -20.77 3.72 10.90
CA ASP A 445 -21.23 2.92 12.03
C ASP A 445 -20.16 1.89 12.47
N ILE A 446 -20.04 1.66 13.78
CA ILE A 446 -19.02 0.75 14.33
C ILE A 446 -19.69 -0.35 15.14
N THR A 447 -19.50 -1.60 14.72
CA THR A 447 -19.99 -2.79 15.43
C THR A 447 -18.83 -3.67 15.89
N ILE A 448 -18.62 -3.75 17.20
CA ILE A 448 -17.61 -4.61 17.82
C ILE A 448 -18.25 -5.92 18.29
N THR A 449 -17.86 -7.02 17.70
CA THR A 449 -18.49 -8.34 17.90
C THR A 449 -17.79 -9.23 18.94
N GLY A 450 -16.51 -8.96 19.24
CA GLY A 450 -15.74 -9.75 20.18
C GLY A 450 -14.39 -9.13 20.53
N PRO A 451 -13.64 -9.73 21.47
CA PRO A 451 -12.29 -9.30 21.82
C PRO A 451 -11.28 -9.68 20.74
N ASP A 452 -10.17 -8.97 20.69
CA ASP A 452 -9.00 -9.30 19.88
C ASP A 452 -8.02 -10.16 20.69
N THR A 453 -8.16 -11.46 20.60
CA THR A 453 -7.33 -12.39 21.37
C THR A 453 -5.89 -12.50 20.86
N THR A 454 -5.56 -11.94 19.69
CA THR A 454 -4.21 -11.97 19.11
C THR A 454 -3.28 -11.02 19.85
N LEU A 455 -3.81 -9.99 20.51
CA LEU A 455 -3.06 -9.04 21.32
C LEU A 455 -2.64 -9.55 22.72
N LEU A 456 -2.96 -10.80 23.08
CA LEU A 456 -2.53 -11.38 24.35
C LEU A 456 -0.99 -11.39 24.43
N GLY A 457 -0.45 -10.65 25.43
CA GLY A 457 0.99 -10.50 25.63
C GLY A 457 1.67 -9.47 24.71
N SER A 458 0.92 -8.72 23.92
CA SER A 458 1.42 -7.58 23.15
C SER A 458 1.93 -6.46 24.07
N ALA A 459 2.88 -5.68 23.57
CA ALA A 459 3.40 -4.48 24.26
C ALA A 459 2.49 -3.25 24.10
N ASP A 460 1.40 -3.36 23.37
CA ASP A 460 0.44 -2.25 23.25
C ASP A 460 -0.16 -1.90 24.61
N PRO A 461 -0.21 -0.62 25.02
CA PRO A 461 -0.70 -0.23 26.34
C PRO A 461 -2.18 -0.58 26.57
N ASP A 462 -2.98 -0.75 25.52
CA ASP A 462 -4.39 -1.10 25.59
C ASP A 462 -4.65 -2.60 25.37
N ALA A 463 -3.60 -3.42 25.18
CA ALA A 463 -3.70 -4.84 24.85
C ALA A 463 -4.61 -5.62 25.81
N ALA A 464 -4.53 -5.34 27.10
CA ALA A 464 -5.36 -6.02 28.12
C ALA A 464 -6.87 -5.73 27.94
N VAL A 465 -7.25 -4.54 27.55
CA VAL A 465 -8.65 -4.14 27.30
C VAL A 465 -9.14 -4.75 25.99
N LEU A 466 -8.35 -4.60 24.92
CA LEU A 466 -8.69 -5.06 23.57
C LEU A 466 -8.79 -6.60 23.50
N SER A 467 -7.90 -7.31 24.19
CA SER A 467 -7.89 -8.78 24.19
C SER A 467 -8.86 -9.40 25.20
N GLY A 468 -9.26 -8.64 26.23
CA GLY A 468 -10.16 -9.13 27.28
C GLY A 468 -11.64 -8.87 27.05
N SER A 469 -12.00 -7.99 26.14
CA SER A 469 -13.39 -7.56 25.92
C SER A 469 -13.60 -7.02 24.50
N ALA A 470 -14.83 -6.97 24.03
CA ALA A 470 -15.22 -6.38 22.74
C ALA A 470 -15.11 -4.83 22.78
N ALA A 471 -13.90 -4.30 22.80
CA ALA A 471 -13.61 -2.89 23.08
C ALA A 471 -13.45 -2.04 21.83
N LEU A 472 -13.88 -0.78 21.93
CA LEU A 472 -13.57 0.27 20.96
C LEU A 472 -12.74 1.37 21.62
N ILE A 473 -11.59 1.70 21.02
CA ILE A 473 -10.74 2.80 21.49
C ILE A 473 -10.44 3.73 20.31
N LEU A 474 -10.94 4.96 20.36
CA LEU A 474 -10.62 6.01 19.39
C LEU A 474 -9.98 7.19 20.13
N ARG A 475 -8.78 7.61 19.71
CA ARG A 475 -8.07 8.77 20.26
C ARG A 475 -7.63 9.70 19.15
N SER A 476 -8.14 10.92 19.13
CA SER A 476 -7.78 11.97 18.17
C SER A 476 -7.04 13.12 18.85
N GLY A 477 -6.19 13.83 18.12
CA GLY A 477 -5.41 14.93 18.67
C GLY A 477 -4.34 14.49 19.68
N VAL A 478 -3.89 13.23 19.63
CA VAL A 478 -2.86 12.72 20.54
C VAL A 478 -1.48 13.34 20.20
N SER A 479 -0.68 13.62 21.21
CA SER A 479 0.68 14.13 21.00
C SER A 479 1.66 13.02 20.57
N THR A 480 1.42 11.79 21.00
CA THR A 480 2.26 10.62 20.72
C THR A 480 1.38 9.41 20.38
N LEU A 481 1.83 8.62 19.43
CA LEU A 481 1.16 7.37 19.01
C LEU A 481 1.84 6.18 19.69
N ALA A 482 1.05 5.22 20.19
CA ALA A 482 1.60 4.01 20.78
C ALA A 482 2.29 3.11 19.73
N ASN A 483 1.72 3.06 18.52
CA ASN A 483 2.21 2.23 17.41
C ASN A 483 2.64 3.11 16.22
N ALA A 484 3.52 4.08 16.43
CA ALA A 484 4.02 4.95 15.38
C ALA A 484 4.81 4.18 14.31
N ALA A 485 4.84 4.72 13.08
CA ALA A 485 5.64 4.16 12.01
C ALA A 485 7.14 4.16 12.38
N ASN A 486 7.75 2.98 12.35
CA ASN A 486 9.18 2.76 12.60
C ASN A 486 9.87 2.41 11.28
N LEU A 487 10.20 3.42 10.51
CA LEU A 487 10.79 3.26 9.19
C LEU A 487 12.31 2.99 9.29
N PRO A 488 12.87 2.08 8.45
CA PRO A 488 14.31 1.88 8.39
C PRO A 488 15.06 3.17 8.01
N PRO A 489 16.31 3.37 8.48
CA PRO A 489 17.08 4.59 8.21
C PRO A 489 17.28 4.92 6.73
N ASN A 490 17.31 3.92 5.87
CA ASN A 490 17.43 4.08 4.41
C ASN A 490 16.11 4.42 3.70
N VAL A 491 15.01 4.43 4.44
CA VAL A 491 13.66 4.82 3.96
C VAL A 491 13.26 6.17 4.56
N THR A 492 13.96 6.58 5.65
CA THR A 492 13.76 7.88 6.26
C THR A 492 14.68 8.91 5.59
N GLU A 493 14.10 9.99 5.13
CA GLU A 493 14.81 11.23 4.78
C GLU A 493 15.68 11.18 3.49
N GLY A 494 15.26 10.48 2.46
CA GLY A 494 15.57 10.95 1.11
C GLY A 494 14.94 12.33 1.01
N GLU A 495 15.73 13.35 0.70
CA GLU A 495 15.26 14.74 0.59
C GLU A 495 13.89 14.81 -0.06
N THR A 496 12.90 15.15 0.72
CA THR A 496 11.62 15.76 0.35
C THR A 496 11.18 15.60 -1.10
N PHE A 497 10.89 14.38 -1.52
CA PHE A 497 10.04 14.17 -2.66
C PHE A 497 8.64 13.74 -2.20
N PHE A 498 7.84 14.74 -1.80
CA PHE A 498 6.38 14.76 -1.87
C PHE A 498 5.53 13.73 -1.09
N ALA A 499 5.91 13.35 0.12
CA ALA A 499 4.88 13.18 1.11
C ALA A 499 4.88 14.45 1.96
N SER A 500 4.06 15.41 1.66
CA SER A 500 3.61 16.30 2.74
C SER A 500 2.92 15.36 3.72
N PRO A 501 3.42 15.24 4.97
CA PRO A 501 2.64 14.54 5.97
C PRO A 501 1.26 15.17 5.94
N GLY A 502 0.22 14.34 5.89
CA GLY A 502 -1.15 14.84 5.85
C GLY A 502 -1.30 15.86 6.97
N VAL A 503 -1.64 17.09 6.60
CA VAL A 503 -1.89 18.12 7.62
C VAL A 503 -3.19 17.69 8.28
N ALA A 504 -3.13 17.38 9.59
CA ALA A 504 -4.32 17.08 10.36
C ALA A 504 -5.36 18.17 10.15
N SER A 505 -6.56 17.80 9.69
CA SER A 505 -7.65 18.75 9.42
C SER A 505 -8.31 19.27 10.70
N GLY A 506 -8.00 18.65 11.84
CA GLY A 506 -8.53 18.98 13.15
C GLY A 506 -8.15 17.91 14.17
N ASN A 507 -8.78 17.94 15.31
CA ASN A 507 -8.54 17.00 16.41
C ASN A 507 -9.84 16.29 16.85
N SER A 508 -10.90 16.35 16.05
CA SER A 508 -12.24 15.88 16.42
C SER A 508 -12.45 14.40 16.06
N ILE A 509 -13.40 13.77 16.74
CA ILE A 509 -13.92 12.45 16.41
C ILE A 509 -15.34 12.63 15.86
N GLY A 510 -15.58 12.15 14.63
CA GLY A 510 -16.90 12.11 14.00
C GLY A 510 -17.24 10.67 13.58
N VAL A 511 -18.22 10.03 14.21
CA VAL A 511 -18.60 8.64 13.93
C VAL A 511 -20.12 8.46 13.93
N GLY A 512 -20.59 7.41 13.26
CA GLY A 512 -22.00 7.00 13.29
C GLY A 512 -22.41 6.35 14.61
N ALA A 513 -23.29 5.38 14.54
CA ALA A 513 -23.72 4.58 15.69
C ALA A 513 -22.64 3.56 16.10
N ILE A 514 -22.46 3.38 17.41
CA ILE A 514 -21.50 2.44 17.99
C ILE A 514 -22.24 1.35 18.74
N SER A 515 -21.92 0.08 18.45
CA SER A 515 -22.44 -1.08 19.17
C SER A 515 -21.30 -2.00 19.61
N THR A 516 -21.29 -2.45 20.87
CA THR A 516 -20.31 -3.42 21.36
C THR A 516 -20.95 -4.60 22.07
N ALA A 517 -20.38 -5.79 21.89
CA ALA A 517 -20.80 -7.02 22.56
C ALA A 517 -20.27 -7.11 24.00
N GLY A 518 -20.56 -6.09 24.82
CA GLY A 518 -20.23 -6.06 26.25
C GLY A 518 -18.89 -5.44 26.61
N GLY A 519 -18.07 -5.03 25.64
CA GLY A 519 -16.81 -4.33 25.89
C GLY A 519 -16.98 -2.80 26.01
N PRO A 520 -15.96 -2.11 26.55
CA PRO A 520 -16.02 -0.66 26.73
C PRO A 520 -15.88 0.10 25.41
N VAL A 521 -16.49 1.30 25.38
CA VAL A 521 -16.26 2.34 24.36
C VAL A 521 -15.47 3.47 25.01
N ILE A 522 -14.30 3.77 24.46
CA ILE A 522 -13.40 4.84 24.93
C ILE A 522 -13.14 5.79 23.76
N LEU A 523 -13.72 6.99 23.81
CA LEU A 523 -13.49 8.05 22.85
C LEU A 523 -12.81 9.23 23.56
N GLU A 524 -11.57 9.56 23.13
CA GLU A 524 -10.81 10.70 23.65
C GLU A 524 -10.42 11.61 22.49
N SER A 525 -10.88 12.86 22.54
CA SER A 525 -10.69 13.84 21.47
C SER A 525 -9.95 15.09 21.97
N GLY A 526 -8.94 15.53 21.23
CA GLY A 526 -8.31 16.83 21.41
C GLY A 526 -9.17 18.02 20.93
N GLY A 527 -10.32 17.76 20.29
CA GLY A 527 -11.35 18.70 19.84
C GLY A 527 -12.73 18.25 20.29
N ASP A 528 -13.66 18.19 19.34
CA ASP A 528 -15.04 17.77 19.55
C ASP A 528 -15.21 16.25 19.42
N ILE A 529 -16.30 15.73 19.98
CA ILE A 529 -16.83 14.41 19.68
C ILE A 529 -18.25 14.59 19.12
N ALA A 530 -18.49 14.13 17.91
CA ALA A 530 -19.80 14.06 17.27
C ALA A 530 -20.12 12.60 16.92
N LEU A 531 -21.23 12.08 17.40
CA LEU A 531 -21.64 10.71 17.10
C LEU A 531 -23.19 10.59 17.06
N ASP A 532 -23.65 9.47 16.47
CA ASP A 532 -25.08 9.20 16.50
C ASP A 532 -25.49 8.58 17.84
N ALA A 533 -25.16 7.34 18.11
CA ALA A 533 -25.55 6.66 19.33
C ALA A 533 -24.46 5.70 19.82
N ILE A 534 -24.51 5.35 21.12
CA ILE A 534 -23.71 4.26 21.68
C ILE A 534 -24.62 3.27 22.41
N ALA A 535 -24.48 1.98 22.07
CA ALA A 535 -25.12 0.88 22.78
C ALA A 535 -24.07 -0.18 23.15
N THR A 536 -23.87 -0.41 24.46
CA THR A 536 -23.02 -1.49 24.96
C THR A 536 -23.85 -2.50 25.74
N SER A 537 -23.54 -3.78 25.57
CA SER A 537 -24.19 -4.86 26.33
C SER A 537 -23.49 -5.11 27.67
N GLY A 538 -23.36 -4.07 28.48
CA GLY A 538 -22.73 -4.12 29.82
C GLY A 538 -21.34 -3.45 29.88
N GLY A 539 -20.78 -3.02 28.76
CA GLY A 539 -19.51 -2.28 28.72
C GLY A 539 -19.63 -0.84 29.19
N ASN A 540 -18.56 -0.29 29.72
CA ASN A 540 -18.50 1.12 30.12
C ASN A 540 -18.44 2.04 28.91
N ILE A 541 -18.99 3.24 29.02
CA ILE A 541 -18.89 4.31 28.04
C ILE A 541 -18.03 5.43 28.64
N THR A 542 -16.92 5.76 27.99
CA THR A 542 -16.06 6.88 28.36
C THR A 542 -15.93 7.82 27.17
N LEU A 543 -16.45 9.05 27.32
CA LEU A 543 -16.34 10.12 26.32
C LEU A 543 -15.57 11.28 26.94
N LYS A 544 -14.47 11.70 26.28
CA LYS A 544 -13.67 12.83 26.73
C LYS A 544 -13.31 13.70 25.55
N ALA A 545 -13.86 14.89 25.50
CA ALA A 545 -13.56 15.90 24.49
C ALA A 545 -12.92 17.12 25.15
N ALA A 546 -11.92 17.72 24.46
CA ALA A 546 -11.38 19.00 24.92
C ALA A 546 -12.35 20.16 24.67
N SER A 547 -13.33 20.00 23.79
CA SER A 547 -14.36 20.95 23.43
C SER A 547 -15.77 20.36 23.64
N ASP A 548 -16.61 20.33 22.62
CA ASP A 548 -17.99 19.91 22.70
C ASP A 548 -18.18 18.40 22.49
N ILE A 549 -19.25 17.86 23.08
CA ILE A 549 -19.75 16.51 22.79
C ILE A 549 -21.19 16.64 22.28
N ALA A 550 -21.43 16.20 21.05
CA ALA A 550 -22.75 16.19 20.42
C ALA A 550 -23.16 14.75 20.06
N VAL A 551 -24.24 14.27 20.64
CA VAL A 551 -24.84 12.97 20.38
C VAL A 551 -26.22 13.19 19.78
N THR A 552 -26.45 12.79 18.53
CA THR A 552 -27.76 12.96 17.86
C THR A 552 -28.76 11.90 18.28
N GLY A 553 -28.33 10.72 18.69
CA GLY A 553 -29.12 9.65 19.28
C GLY A 553 -28.94 9.54 20.79
N THR A 554 -28.58 8.35 21.27
CA THR A 554 -28.63 8.00 22.70
C THR A 554 -27.36 7.32 23.20
N LEU A 555 -27.16 7.35 24.55
CA LEU A 555 -26.08 6.63 25.22
C LEU A 555 -26.67 5.55 26.14
N GLN A 556 -26.41 4.28 25.81
CA GLN A 556 -26.93 3.13 26.56
C GLN A 556 -25.79 2.15 26.92
N SER A 557 -25.60 1.92 28.23
CA SER A 557 -24.54 1.02 28.72
C SER A 557 -25.05 -0.22 29.44
N THR A 558 -26.25 -0.57 29.43
CA THR A 558 -26.89 -1.77 30.02
C THR A 558 -26.08 -2.40 31.20
N GLY A 559 -25.98 -1.64 32.33
CA GLY A 559 -25.25 -2.07 33.53
C GLY A 559 -23.82 -1.53 33.67
N GLY A 560 -23.15 -1.12 32.58
CA GLY A 560 -21.85 -0.45 32.63
C GLY A 560 -21.95 1.01 33.10
N SER A 561 -20.83 1.59 33.51
CA SER A 561 -20.76 3.01 33.86
C SER A 561 -20.73 3.91 32.63
N VAL A 562 -21.20 5.14 32.77
CA VAL A 562 -21.12 6.20 31.77
C VAL A 562 -20.34 7.36 32.34
N ASP A 563 -19.16 7.65 31.80
CA ASP A 563 -18.28 8.77 32.21
C ASP A 563 -18.08 9.72 31.03
N ILE A 564 -18.62 10.92 31.14
CA ILE A 564 -18.59 11.94 30.09
C ILE A 564 -17.84 13.16 30.62
N THR A 565 -16.86 13.65 29.86
CA THR A 565 -16.20 14.92 30.13
C THR A 565 -16.15 15.75 28.84
N ALA A 566 -16.99 16.77 28.78
CA ALA A 566 -16.95 17.80 27.74
C ALA A 566 -16.19 19.03 28.28
N GLY A 567 -15.15 19.46 27.60
CA GLY A 567 -14.41 20.66 27.95
C GLY A 567 -15.25 21.94 27.85
N ASN A 568 -16.30 21.89 27.03
CA ASN A 568 -17.27 22.94 26.86
C ASN A 568 -18.72 22.40 27.10
N LEU A 569 -19.50 22.07 26.09
CA LEU A 569 -20.91 21.69 26.21
C LEU A 569 -21.17 20.24 25.86
N LEU A 570 -22.23 19.67 26.42
CA LEU A 570 -22.73 18.34 26.09
C LEU A 570 -24.17 18.43 25.60
N THR A 571 -24.47 17.86 24.44
CA THR A 571 -25.85 17.68 23.95
C THR A 571 -26.13 16.21 23.63
N VAL A 572 -27.27 15.67 24.08
CA VAL A 572 -27.78 14.34 23.73
C VAL A 572 -29.21 14.48 23.28
N SER A 573 -29.45 14.46 21.96
CA SER A 573 -30.73 14.89 21.36
C SER A 573 -31.74 13.75 21.19
N GLY A 574 -31.30 12.48 21.14
CA GLY A 574 -32.18 11.33 20.99
C GLY A 574 -32.77 10.86 22.30
N THR A 575 -33.83 10.05 22.18
CA THR A 575 -34.46 9.36 23.32
C THR A 575 -34.80 7.92 22.95
N PHE A 576 -34.82 7.04 23.93
CA PHE A 576 -35.27 5.65 23.82
C PHE A 576 -35.94 5.21 25.13
N THR A 577 -36.77 4.19 25.04
CA THR A 577 -37.33 3.56 26.25
C THR A 577 -36.35 2.53 26.77
N ASP A 578 -35.79 2.76 27.96
CA ASP A 578 -34.83 1.85 28.59
C ASP A 578 -35.50 0.57 29.12
N SER A 579 -34.70 -0.34 29.69
CA SER A 579 -35.19 -1.61 30.26
C SER A 579 -36.18 -1.46 31.41
N ASN A 580 -36.28 -0.28 32.02
CA ASN A 580 -37.20 0.03 33.12
C ASN A 580 -38.41 0.86 32.65
N GLY A 581 -38.57 1.07 31.34
CA GLY A 581 -39.68 1.85 30.77
C GLY A 581 -39.50 3.37 30.87
N VAL A 582 -38.31 3.86 31.18
CA VAL A 582 -37.98 5.29 31.23
C VAL A 582 -37.62 5.79 29.83
N ASN A 583 -38.21 6.91 29.40
CA ASN A 583 -37.79 7.59 28.16
C ASN A 583 -36.52 8.40 28.44
N ALA A 584 -35.37 7.81 28.14
CA ALA A 584 -34.05 8.32 28.49
C ALA A 584 -33.22 8.74 27.26
N SER A 585 -32.36 9.73 27.44
CA SER A 585 -31.25 10.05 26.50
C SER A 585 -29.96 9.35 26.92
N ILE A 586 -29.73 9.21 28.24
CA ILE A 586 -28.58 8.50 28.81
C ILE A 586 -29.10 7.47 29.81
N SER A 587 -28.75 6.20 29.60
CA SER A 587 -29.14 5.12 30.51
C SER A 587 -27.98 4.14 30.76
N SER A 588 -27.75 3.86 32.03
CA SER A 588 -26.92 2.72 32.46
C SER A 588 -27.76 1.61 33.09
N ALA A 589 -29.09 1.71 33.00
CA ALA A 589 -30.03 0.75 33.62
C ALA A 589 -29.80 -0.67 33.10
N ASN A 590 -29.81 -1.62 33.99
CA ASN A 590 -29.88 -3.05 33.71
C ASN A 590 -31.22 -3.59 34.23
N ASN A 591 -31.79 -4.57 33.59
CA ASN A 591 -33.11 -5.15 33.95
C ASN A 591 -33.31 -5.25 35.49
N GLY A 592 -34.15 -4.37 36.07
CA GLY A 592 -34.36 -4.25 37.49
C GLY A 592 -33.77 -2.99 38.12
N THR A 593 -33.24 -3.10 39.34
CA THR A 593 -32.77 -1.96 40.16
C THR A 593 -31.28 -1.67 40.04
N GLY A 594 -30.54 -2.38 39.19
CA GLY A 594 -29.11 -2.21 39.03
C GLY A 594 -28.74 -1.38 37.80
N GLY A 595 -27.63 -0.63 37.89
CA GLY A 595 -27.02 0.08 36.79
C GLY A 595 -25.70 0.69 37.21
N GLY A 596 -24.81 0.95 36.24
CA GLY A 596 -23.52 1.60 36.48
C GLY A 596 -23.68 3.06 36.88
N ALA A 597 -22.66 3.64 37.47
CA ALA A 597 -22.65 5.08 37.79
C ALA A 597 -22.64 5.91 36.50
N ILE A 598 -23.34 7.05 36.52
CA ILE A 598 -23.30 8.05 35.44
C ILE A 598 -22.62 9.30 35.98
N THR A 599 -21.53 9.70 35.34
CA THR A 599 -20.84 10.96 35.68
C THR A 599 -20.74 11.83 34.45
N ILE A 600 -21.22 13.05 34.54
CA ILE A 600 -21.17 14.05 33.47
C ILE A 600 -20.42 15.27 33.98
N ARG A 601 -19.38 15.68 33.29
CA ARG A 601 -18.62 16.91 33.53
C ARG A 601 -18.69 17.79 32.29
N HIS A 602 -19.05 19.06 32.49
CA HIS A 602 -19.21 20.06 31.42
C HIS A 602 -18.87 21.47 31.94
N ALA A 603 -18.64 22.43 31.05
CA ALA A 603 -18.25 23.80 31.38
C ALA A 603 -19.40 24.80 31.11
N GLY A 604 -20.62 24.46 31.41
CA GLY A 604 -21.78 25.36 31.26
C GLY A 604 -21.71 26.61 32.14
N SER A 605 -22.59 27.58 31.89
CA SER A 605 -22.65 28.86 32.60
C SER A 605 -24.09 29.21 33.01
N THR A 606 -24.28 30.38 33.61
CA THR A 606 -25.64 30.89 33.91
C THR A 606 -26.48 31.12 32.66
N THR A 607 -25.82 31.35 31.49
CA THR A 607 -26.48 31.51 30.19
C THR A 607 -26.62 30.20 29.43
N THR A 608 -25.86 29.17 29.79
CA THR A 608 -25.87 27.83 29.21
C THR A 608 -25.89 26.75 30.29
N PRO A 609 -26.92 26.71 31.15
CA PRO A 609 -27.06 25.68 32.18
C PRO A 609 -27.21 24.31 31.51
N PHE A 610 -26.84 23.23 32.22
CA PHE A 610 -27.18 21.88 31.77
C PHE A 610 -28.64 21.60 32.12
N ILE A 611 -29.44 21.24 31.10
CA ILE A 611 -30.88 21.01 31.27
C ILE A 611 -31.21 19.57 30.86
N VAL A 612 -31.76 18.81 31.80
CA VAL A 612 -32.38 17.52 31.50
C VAL A 612 -33.81 17.79 30.99
N GLY A 613 -34.06 17.43 29.72
CA GLY A 613 -35.30 17.73 29.01
C GLY A 613 -35.17 18.81 27.93
N ASP A 614 -33.96 19.38 27.74
CA ASP A 614 -33.64 20.32 26.66
C ASP A 614 -32.20 20.17 26.21
N ALA A 615 -31.99 19.60 25.01
CA ALA A 615 -30.69 19.40 24.37
C ALA A 615 -30.37 20.49 23.35
N THR A 616 -31.05 21.62 23.30
CA THR A 616 -30.83 22.65 22.27
C THR A 616 -29.49 23.34 22.37
N THR A 617 -28.93 23.46 23.57
CA THR A 617 -27.65 24.11 23.80
C THR A 617 -26.72 23.26 24.68
N ASN A 618 -27.18 22.80 25.85
CA ASN A 618 -26.41 22.03 26.81
C ASN A 618 -27.35 21.18 27.65
N GLY A 619 -27.39 19.87 27.43
CA GLY A 619 -28.31 19.00 28.15
C GLY A 619 -28.76 17.77 27.38
N THR A 620 -29.87 17.19 27.79
CA THR A 620 -30.46 15.97 27.22
C THR A 620 -31.94 16.18 26.90
N THR A 621 -32.44 15.60 25.79
CA THR A 621 -33.88 15.65 25.48
C THR A 621 -34.71 14.78 26.41
N GLY A 622 -34.25 13.59 26.76
CA GLY A 622 -34.86 12.65 27.67
C GLY A 622 -34.22 12.65 29.05
N ALA A 623 -34.69 11.74 29.88
CA ALA A 623 -34.18 11.51 31.23
C ALA A 623 -32.72 10.98 31.21
N ILE A 624 -32.07 11.13 32.37
CA ILE A 624 -30.82 10.43 32.70
C ILE A 624 -31.15 9.40 33.78
N THR A 625 -30.89 8.13 33.54
CA THR A 625 -31.27 7.06 34.49
C THR A 625 -30.17 6.02 34.69
N SER A 626 -29.94 5.64 35.92
CA SER A 626 -29.05 4.54 36.31
C SER A 626 -29.81 3.27 36.70
N GLY A 627 -31.10 3.23 36.43
CA GLY A 627 -31.98 2.11 36.82
C GLY A 627 -32.56 2.24 38.22
N SER A 628 -31.75 2.54 39.24
CA SER A 628 -32.24 2.83 40.60
C SER A 628 -32.64 4.28 40.77
N GLU A 629 -32.01 5.18 40.04
CA GLU A 629 -32.21 6.64 40.14
C GLU A 629 -32.47 7.23 38.75
N THR A 630 -33.33 8.26 38.71
CA THR A 630 -33.68 8.91 37.44
C THR A 630 -33.82 10.41 37.65
N ILE A 631 -33.07 11.19 36.85
CA ILE A 631 -33.27 12.62 36.70
C ILE A 631 -34.25 12.83 35.54
N SER A 632 -35.48 13.29 35.87
CA SER A 632 -36.54 13.49 34.88
C SER A 632 -36.38 14.79 34.09
N PRO A 633 -36.96 14.87 32.86
CA PRO A 633 -36.99 16.10 32.07
C PRO A 633 -37.55 17.32 32.85
N GLN A 634 -37.10 18.52 32.42
CA GLN A 634 -37.39 19.83 33.04
C GLN A 634 -36.57 20.13 34.32
N PHE A 635 -35.48 19.44 34.50
CA PHE A 635 -34.54 19.71 35.57
C PHE A 635 -33.34 20.51 35.06
N ALA A 636 -33.12 21.72 35.60
CA ALA A 636 -31.92 22.52 35.33
C ALA A 636 -30.89 22.32 36.45
N VAL A 637 -29.69 21.89 36.09
CA VAL A 637 -28.60 21.73 37.07
C VAL A 637 -28.12 23.11 37.51
N PRO A 638 -27.95 23.34 38.81
CA PRO A 638 -27.44 24.62 39.33
C PRO A 638 -26.07 24.97 38.69
N VAL A 639 -25.90 26.24 38.35
CA VAL A 639 -24.70 26.73 37.63
C VAL A 639 -23.45 26.95 38.49
N PRO A 640 -22.27 27.06 37.85
CA PRO A 640 -20.94 26.86 38.43
C PRO A 640 -20.57 27.66 39.67
N PRO A 641 -19.66 27.13 40.48
CA PRO A 641 -19.20 25.73 40.48
C PRO A 641 -20.11 24.87 41.31
N SER A 642 -20.82 23.89 40.70
CA SER A 642 -21.72 23.03 41.45
C SER A 642 -21.65 21.58 40.99
N THR A 643 -21.90 20.70 41.95
CA THR A 643 -22.12 19.29 41.72
C THR A 643 -23.53 18.94 42.14
N TYR A 644 -24.30 18.37 41.21
CA TYR A 644 -25.57 17.76 41.53
C TYR A 644 -25.44 16.25 41.55
N THR A 645 -25.95 15.60 42.58
CA THR A 645 -25.93 14.15 42.70
C THR A 645 -27.30 13.62 43.04
N GLN A 646 -27.70 12.54 42.36
CA GLN A 646 -28.90 11.76 42.70
C GLN A 646 -28.51 10.28 42.63
N GLY A 647 -28.37 9.65 43.79
CA GLY A 647 -27.85 8.29 43.90
C GLY A 647 -26.44 8.16 43.26
N ASN A 648 -26.35 7.32 42.25
CA ASN A 648 -25.10 7.10 41.49
C ASN A 648 -25.02 7.93 40.20
N ILE A 649 -25.87 8.94 40.03
CA ILE A 649 -25.79 9.92 38.95
C ILE A 649 -25.18 11.21 39.48
N ALA A 650 -24.11 11.70 38.84
CA ALA A 650 -23.44 12.95 39.18
C ALA A 650 -23.30 13.84 37.93
N ILE A 651 -23.74 15.09 38.06
CA ILE A 651 -23.55 16.14 37.04
C ILE A 651 -22.71 17.23 37.65
N VAL A 652 -21.52 17.50 37.08
CA VAL A 652 -20.54 18.45 37.57
C VAL A 652 -20.39 19.59 36.58
N THR A 653 -20.77 20.80 36.98
CA THR A 653 -20.51 22.00 36.20
C THR A 653 -19.16 22.59 36.68
N SER A 654 -18.12 22.47 35.88
CA SER A 654 -16.83 23.06 36.14
C SER A 654 -16.76 24.46 35.50
N ALA A 655 -15.98 25.38 36.09
CA ALA A 655 -15.64 26.60 35.36
C ALA A 655 -14.95 26.24 34.06
N PRO A 656 -15.19 26.98 32.94
CA PRO A 656 -14.47 26.74 31.69
C PRO A 656 -12.96 26.74 31.99
N SER A 657 -12.28 25.71 31.51
CA SER A 657 -10.83 25.64 31.64
C SER A 657 -10.24 26.84 30.92
N THR A 658 -9.72 27.80 31.66
CA THR A 658 -8.89 28.85 31.11
C THR A 658 -7.50 28.27 30.80
N THR A 659 -7.46 27.26 29.97
CA THR A 659 -6.20 26.93 29.29
C THR A 659 -5.89 28.14 28.43
N PRO A 660 -4.77 28.87 28.67
CA PRO A 660 -4.45 29.97 27.80
C PRO A 660 -4.40 29.43 26.38
N GLN A 661 -5.23 29.96 25.51
CA GLN A 661 -5.04 29.79 24.06
C GLN A 661 -3.57 30.04 23.83
N PRO A 662 -2.82 29.12 23.18
CA PRO A 662 -1.41 29.34 22.94
C PRO A 662 -1.28 30.71 22.29
N THR A 663 -0.60 31.62 23.01
CA THR A 663 -0.31 32.96 22.50
C THR A 663 0.34 32.72 21.15
N PRO A 664 -0.16 33.31 20.04
CA PRO A 664 0.47 33.14 18.76
C PRO A 664 1.94 33.45 18.94
N SER A 665 2.80 32.50 18.61
CA SER A 665 4.24 32.63 18.69
C SER A 665 4.57 33.96 18.01
N PRO A 666 5.31 34.88 18.66
CA PRO A 666 5.62 36.17 18.04
C PRO A 666 6.24 35.88 16.68
N THR A 667 5.63 36.40 15.63
CA THR A 667 6.17 36.37 14.28
C THR A 667 7.65 36.69 14.37
N PRO A 668 8.56 35.83 13.90
CA PRO A 668 9.98 36.12 13.98
C PRO A 668 10.22 37.49 13.33
N GLN A 669 10.67 38.43 14.14
CA GLN A 669 11.11 39.73 13.65
C GLN A 669 12.20 39.46 12.60
N PRO A 670 12.10 40.04 11.40
CA PRO A 670 13.09 39.78 10.37
C PRO A 670 14.47 40.11 10.95
N THR A 671 15.34 39.12 10.95
CA THR A 671 16.73 39.26 11.37
C THR A 671 17.35 40.35 10.50
N PRO A 672 17.98 41.41 11.07
CA PRO A 672 18.61 42.42 10.26
C PRO A 672 19.69 41.77 9.39
N SER A 673 19.64 42.05 8.10
CA SER A 673 20.62 41.60 7.11
C SER A 673 22.03 41.89 7.61
N PRO A 674 22.98 40.94 7.56
CA PRO A 674 24.33 41.18 8.01
C PRO A 674 24.92 42.35 7.20
N THR A 675 25.41 43.37 7.92
CA THR A 675 26.14 44.48 7.36
C THR A 675 27.38 43.94 6.64
N PRO A 676 27.62 44.30 5.37
CA PRO A 676 28.82 43.85 4.67
C PRO A 676 30.08 44.38 5.39
N PRO A 677 31.16 43.58 5.44
CA PRO A 677 32.41 44.00 6.07
C PRO A 677 33.01 45.22 5.35
N PRO A 678 33.72 46.12 6.07
CA PRO A 678 34.26 47.32 5.48
C PRO A 678 35.29 46.98 4.40
N THR A 679 35.07 47.55 3.22
CA THR A 679 35.98 47.45 2.09
C THR A 679 37.27 48.20 2.43
N THR A 680 38.38 47.47 2.53
CA THR A 680 39.71 48.05 2.61
C THR A 680 40.05 48.67 1.24
N ALA A 681 40.43 49.94 1.26
CA ALA A 681 40.83 50.70 0.09
C ALA A 681 42.10 50.08 -0.57
N PRO A 682 42.16 50.01 -1.90
CA PRO A 682 43.35 49.55 -2.59
C PRO A 682 44.41 50.65 -2.66
N THR A 683 45.64 50.27 -2.33
CA THR A 683 46.89 51.04 -2.54
C THR A 683 47.14 51.24 -4.04
N PRO A 684 47.59 52.41 -4.49
CA PRO A 684 47.80 52.69 -5.91
C PRO A 684 49.02 51.98 -6.46
N ALA A 685 48.89 51.23 -7.53
CA ALA A 685 50.02 50.71 -8.31
C ALA A 685 50.19 51.50 -9.61
N GLN A 686 51.45 51.71 -9.90
CA GLN A 686 52.01 52.56 -10.94
C GLN A 686 51.65 52.13 -12.37
N THR A 687 51.51 53.13 -13.23
CA THR A 687 51.41 53.08 -14.69
C THR A 687 52.73 52.55 -15.35
N PRO A 688 52.64 51.89 -16.52
CA PRO A 688 53.25 52.44 -17.73
C PRO A 688 52.40 52.37 -19.00
N THR A 689 52.26 53.51 -19.59
CA THR A 689 52.32 53.97 -21.00
C THR A 689 52.04 53.04 -22.19
N THR A 690 51.16 53.63 -23.03
CA THR A 690 51.12 53.68 -24.51
C THR A 690 50.78 52.43 -25.31
N ASN A 691 49.63 52.44 -26.03
CA ASN A 691 49.44 52.93 -27.40
C ASN A 691 48.01 52.67 -27.87
N GLN A 692 47.39 53.74 -28.34
CA GLN A 692 46.24 53.79 -29.26
C GLN A 692 46.73 53.65 -30.72
N PRO A 693 45.91 53.61 -31.82
CA PRO A 693 44.45 53.76 -31.90
C PRO A 693 43.78 52.76 -32.93
N THR A 694 42.51 52.65 -33.05
CA THR A 694 41.66 53.26 -34.12
C THR A 694 40.25 52.65 -34.11
N THR A 695 39.29 53.51 -33.92
CA THR A 695 37.97 53.69 -34.55
C THR A 695 37.33 52.55 -35.40
N THR A 696 36.08 52.21 -35.19
CA THR A 696 34.99 52.63 -36.08
C THR A 696 33.61 52.39 -35.45
N LYS A 697 32.79 53.38 -35.63
CA LYS A 697 31.37 53.58 -35.31
C LYS A 697 30.41 52.70 -36.09
N LEU A 698 29.25 52.56 -35.62
CA LEU A 698 27.87 52.89 -36.09
C LEU A 698 26.95 51.71 -35.90
N THR A 699 25.85 51.80 -35.31
CA THR A 699 24.59 52.57 -35.30
C THR A 699 23.42 51.60 -35.31
N THR A 700 22.60 51.78 -34.26
CA THR A 700 21.11 51.63 -34.21
C THR A 700 20.35 51.01 -35.37
N GLN A 701 19.39 50.15 -35.10
CA GLN A 701 17.95 50.51 -35.18
C GLN A 701 17.01 49.38 -34.75
N ASN A 702 16.01 49.84 -34.04
CA ASN A 702 14.69 49.24 -33.78
C ASN A 702 14.02 48.61 -34.99
N LYS A 703 13.22 47.55 -34.83
CA LYS A 703 11.78 47.59 -35.10
C LYS A 703 11.01 46.33 -34.66
N LYS A 704 9.93 46.62 -34.04
CA LYS A 704 8.70 45.90 -33.71
C LYS A 704 8.04 45.09 -34.84
N HIS A 705 7.15 44.22 -34.37
CA HIS A 705 5.94 43.60 -34.98
C HIS A 705 6.16 42.33 -35.82
N LYS A 706 5.59 41.22 -35.45
CA LYS A 706 4.19 40.80 -35.26
C LYS A 706 4.15 39.53 -34.41
#